data_5347ddded3f6ce76dbe2e47b70a0c1fb
#
_entry.id   5347ddded3f6ce76dbe2e47b70a0c1fb
#
_cell.length_a   1.000
_cell.length_b   1.000
_cell.length_c   1.000
_cell.angle_alpha   90.00
_cell.angle_beta   90.00
_cell.angle_gamma   90.00
#
_symmetry.space_group_name_H-M   'P 1'
#
loop_
_entity.id
_entity.type
_entity.pdbx_description
1 polymer ?
#
loop_
_entity_poly.entity_id
_entity_poly.type
_entity_poly.pdbx_seq_one_letter_code
_entity_poly.pdbx_strand_id
1 'polypeptide(L)'
;MWAEFDINGEKFRVQCRENEVIKDVYTRCSSKFQKPPNANKVNFLYNGNVTQPSLQLSQIVNNLDRSRNQLSIIVTENVPDYIRHDNYVCPDCFTDAYLTHKNFKFNLSCKYGHKHNNLSADEFRETQKIETKKIICGDCKENNLDNCDESTFFRCNKCNIFLCKKCKVGHANNEQNKKKKEKHLKKIVNFNIENFECSIHKKAFNSYCVEKNIDLCQECLRNQSFGNIKEYPELLGDINIYREMKERLLLAQKAMEEKIYKIFQKLYETKNLMDSYIKLHVEILDKSNLPNLNYSMIQNIKSINSDEVITDLNKFNNSEDNLINTFQDIIDLNYRMKYSDDITLRYKINRNDSAIKIFGEEFVKNNVDKCKMVIKNKETKLRNELYINKDFKYDEKEVIVILKYINKVINWKEAFCGTQLESGDFSKFDSSNAEILEGTFKNCRNLTSLEIYLNSKITTTSYMFAGCINMKYLSLYNCNMIKNENMSHMFQGDSSLVYIKFEMFETSNVNDMNCVFYGCKKLKSFEGISNWNTENVTTMAEMFNGCESLITMPDISDWNTSNVKDIHQIFYGCKSLRSLPDISKWDTNNITALYGAFCGCSSLTTLPDISKWRIDKVQSLANFFHDCRMLKEIPDISCWNASNVNDISKLFYNCTFLRDIPSIDNWDTSNVKNMKETFFGCKNLLFLPDISRWNTSNVETMEGLFNKCKKISHLPDIAKWITVQVKTMKSMFRKCGSLKSLPNIQEWNTNNVTNINSMFTDCISLISFPDITKWETSNIEDMAGLFSGCENVEIFPDLSKWDMRKVLYMNWMFYECNSLMIIPDIGKWKINKNVNMFEIFKRKEIENNKNEMPKFGIDLFNLNNLSDRLRRFCRQVGFELPN
;
A
#
# COMPACT_ATOMS: atom_id res chain seq x y z
N MET A 1 -25.68 19.54 12.33
CA MET A 1 -24.76 18.66 11.59
C MET A 1 -24.84 17.25 12.17
N TRP A 2 -24.52 16.23 11.36
CA TRP A 2 -24.43 14.84 11.82
C TRP A 2 -22.97 14.44 11.94
N ALA A 3 -22.54 13.93 13.08
CA ALA A 3 -21.24 13.25 13.22
C ALA A 3 -21.44 11.74 13.09
N GLU A 4 -20.72 11.14 12.17
CA GLU A 4 -20.66 9.69 11.96
C GLU A 4 -19.32 9.18 12.52
N PHE A 5 -19.40 8.35 13.55
CA PHE A 5 -18.22 7.67 14.11
C PHE A 5 -18.13 6.27 13.52
N ASP A 6 -16.98 5.94 12.95
CA ASP A 6 -16.64 4.60 12.46
C ASP A 6 -15.73 3.94 13.51
N ILE A 7 -16.21 2.87 14.12
CA ILE A 7 -15.51 2.12 15.15
C ILE A 7 -15.39 0.68 14.67
N ASN A 8 -14.19 0.26 14.33
CA ASN A 8 -13.93 -1.09 13.82
C ASN A 8 -14.83 -1.51 12.63
N GLY A 9 -15.23 -0.55 11.80
CA GLY A 9 -16.09 -0.78 10.63
C GLY A 9 -17.60 -0.63 10.89
N GLU A 10 -18.03 -0.48 12.13
CA GLU A 10 -19.41 -0.13 12.46
C GLU A 10 -19.59 1.39 12.53
N LYS A 11 -20.60 1.90 11.82
CA LYS A 11 -20.85 3.34 11.68
C LYS A 11 -22.05 3.78 12.48
N PHE A 12 -21.84 4.78 13.30
CA PHE A 12 -22.87 5.34 14.18
C PHE A 12 -23.01 6.84 13.97
N ARG A 13 -24.23 7.29 13.81
CA ARG A 13 -24.54 8.70 13.59
C ARG A 13 -25.19 9.34 14.81
N VAL A 14 -24.75 10.52 15.15
CA VAL A 14 -25.34 11.35 16.20
C VAL A 14 -25.47 12.79 15.75
N GLN A 15 -26.58 13.42 16.03
CA GLN A 15 -26.79 14.83 15.77
C GLN A 15 -25.94 15.67 16.72
N CYS A 16 -25.21 16.65 16.20
CA CYS A 16 -24.30 17.50 16.95
C CYS A 16 -24.34 18.96 16.48
N ARG A 17 -23.82 19.86 17.31
CA ARG A 17 -23.60 21.27 17.00
C ARG A 17 -22.10 21.52 16.82
N GLU A 18 -21.72 22.51 16.03
CA GLU A 18 -20.31 22.83 15.75
C GLU A 18 -19.53 23.28 16.99
N ASN A 19 -20.19 23.79 18.02
CA ASN A 19 -19.57 24.21 19.28
C ASN A 19 -19.39 23.07 20.29
N GLU A 20 -19.80 21.85 19.98
CA GLU A 20 -19.61 20.69 20.86
C GLU A 20 -18.21 20.10 20.70
N VAL A 21 -17.69 19.52 21.78
CA VAL A 21 -16.37 18.86 21.81
C VAL A 21 -16.48 17.44 21.29
N ILE A 22 -15.49 16.99 20.51
CA ILE A 22 -15.45 15.66 19.87
C ILE A 22 -15.75 14.55 20.88
N LYS A 23 -15.07 14.59 22.04
CA LYS A 23 -15.21 13.59 23.11
C LYS A 23 -16.64 13.48 23.64
N ASP A 24 -17.33 14.60 23.80
CA ASP A 24 -18.69 14.63 24.36
C ASP A 24 -19.69 14.08 23.36
N VAL A 25 -19.53 14.44 22.08
CA VAL A 25 -20.33 13.91 20.97
C VAL A 25 -20.12 12.39 20.81
N TYR A 26 -18.87 11.93 20.91
CA TYR A 26 -18.53 10.50 20.92
C TYR A 26 -19.16 9.77 22.11
N THR A 27 -19.05 10.31 23.32
CA THR A 27 -19.63 9.71 24.54
C THR A 27 -21.15 9.51 24.41
N ARG A 28 -21.83 10.47 23.80
CA ARG A 28 -23.26 10.39 23.49
C ARG A 28 -23.58 9.35 22.41
N CYS A 29 -22.69 9.19 21.44
CA CYS A 29 -22.79 8.16 20.42
C CYS A 29 -22.51 6.76 21.00
N SER A 30 -21.47 6.66 21.83
CA SER A 30 -21.00 5.39 22.40
C SER A 30 -22.00 4.70 23.32
N SER A 31 -22.96 5.43 23.88
CA SER A 31 -24.05 4.86 24.68
C SER A 31 -24.95 3.87 23.92
N LYS A 32 -24.84 3.83 22.60
CA LYS A 32 -25.57 2.90 21.71
C LYS A 32 -24.87 1.56 21.50
N PHE A 33 -23.64 1.41 21.98
CA PHE A 33 -22.85 0.18 21.85
C PHE A 33 -23.07 -0.77 23.04
N GLN A 34 -22.95 -2.07 22.79
CA GLN A 34 -22.95 -3.06 23.87
C GLN A 34 -21.69 -3.00 24.75
N LYS A 35 -20.52 -2.63 24.16
CA LYS A 35 -19.23 -2.44 24.86
C LYS A 35 -18.46 -1.30 24.19
N PRO A 36 -18.81 -0.03 24.43
CA PRO A 36 -18.11 1.08 23.79
C PRO A 36 -16.69 1.24 24.35
N PRO A 37 -15.69 1.51 23.50
CA PRO A 37 -14.37 1.90 23.97
C PRO A 37 -14.45 3.19 24.80
N ASN A 38 -13.63 3.29 25.85
CA ASN A 38 -13.60 4.47 26.71
C ASN A 38 -13.04 5.68 25.93
N ALA A 39 -13.78 6.80 25.92
CA ALA A 39 -13.42 8.03 25.24
C ALA A 39 -12.03 8.60 25.59
N ASN A 40 -11.44 8.19 26.73
CA ASN A 40 -10.09 8.56 27.15
C ASN A 40 -9.00 7.59 26.62
N LYS A 41 -9.41 6.49 25.98
CA LYS A 41 -8.50 5.43 25.47
C LYS A 41 -8.62 5.26 23.97
N VAL A 42 -9.18 6.22 23.27
CA VAL A 42 -9.34 6.18 21.83
C VAL A 42 -8.71 7.41 21.18
N ASN A 43 -8.21 7.22 19.97
CA ASN A 43 -7.83 8.29 19.06
C ASN A 43 -8.99 8.60 18.12
N PHE A 44 -9.22 9.86 17.85
CA PHE A 44 -10.17 10.35 16.87
C PHE A 44 -9.41 10.78 15.61
N LEU A 45 -9.72 10.14 14.48
CA LEU A 45 -9.08 10.43 13.19
C LEU A 45 -10.10 11.16 12.30
N TYR A 46 -9.76 12.37 11.90
CA TYR A 46 -10.51 13.15 10.94
C TYR A 46 -9.61 13.45 9.72
N ASN A 47 -10.07 13.08 8.54
CA ASN A 47 -9.28 13.15 7.30
C ASN A 47 -7.86 12.53 7.43
N GLY A 48 -7.77 11.40 8.14
CA GLY A 48 -6.52 10.68 8.36
C GLY A 48 -5.60 11.22 9.45
N ASN A 49 -5.91 12.41 10.04
CA ASN A 49 -5.11 13.01 11.09
C ASN A 49 -5.70 12.75 12.48
N VAL A 50 -4.84 12.49 13.45
CA VAL A 50 -5.25 12.35 14.85
C VAL A 50 -5.68 13.73 15.37
N THR A 51 -6.94 13.81 15.85
CA THR A 51 -7.49 15.03 16.42
C THR A 51 -7.57 14.93 17.93
N GLN A 52 -7.33 16.04 18.62
CA GLN A 52 -7.43 16.05 20.08
C GLN A 52 -8.90 15.89 20.53
N PRO A 53 -9.18 15.02 21.50
CA PRO A 53 -10.55 14.79 22.02
C PRO A 53 -11.24 16.04 22.57
N SER A 54 -10.48 17.02 23.00
CA SER A 54 -10.93 18.29 23.58
C SER A 54 -11.27 19.39 22.56
N LEU A 55 -10.99 19.17 21.27
CA LEU A 55 -11.29 20.15 20.23
C LEU A 55 -12.80 20.23 19.98
N GLN A 56 -13.29 21.46 19.73
CA GLN A 56 -14.65 21.67 19.25
C GLN A 56 -14.76 21.26 17.79
N LEU A 57 -15.92 20.76 17.39
CA LEU A 57 -16.18 20.38 16.00
C LEU A 57 -15.95 21.54 15.02
N SER A 58 -16.27 22.77 15.41
CA SER A 58 -16.03 23.98 14.60
C SER A 58 -14.58 24.18 14.18
N GLN A 59 -13.62 23.65 14.96
CA GLN A 59 -12.19 23.78 14.74
C GLN A 59 -11.63 22.77 13.72
N ILE A 60 -12.36 21.69 13.44
CA ILE A 60 -11.95 20.62 12.54
C ILE A 60 -12.81 20.55 11.27
N VAL A 61 -14.06 20.98 11.32
CA VAL A 61 -15.01 20.87 10.20
C VAL A 61 -14.61 21.79 9.05
N ASN A 62 -14.43 21.22 7.87
CA ASN A 62 -14.16 21.97 6.65
C ASN A 62 -15.45 22.42 5.95
N ASN A 63 -15.30 23.26 4.90
CA ASN A 63 -16.44 23.80 4.17
C ASN A 63 -17.26 22.71 3.44
N LEU A 64 -16.60 21.59 3.05
CA LEU A 64 -17.25 20.48 2.36
C LEU A 64 -18.17 19.71 3.33
N ASP A 65 -17.70 19.46 4.56
CA ASP A 65 -18.53 18.81 5.58
C ASP A 65 -19.71 19.67 5.99
N ARG A 66 -19.52 21.00 6.07
CA ARG A 66 -20.62 21.94 6.30
C ARG A 66 -21.66 21.90 5.19
N SER A 67 -21.23 21.86 3.94
CA SER A 67 -22.14 21.77 2.78
C SER A 67 -22.90 20.44 2.75
N ARG A 68 -22.28 19.35 3.16
CA ARG A 68 -22.88 18.00 3.25
C ARG A 68 -23.70 17.78 4.53
N ASN A 69 -23.60 18.70 5.49
CA ASN A 69 -24.19 18.58 6.83
C ASN A 69 -23.80 17.28 7.55
N GLN A 70 -22.62 16.76 7.27
CA GLN A 70 -22.12 15.49 7.80
C GLN A 70 -20.60 15.52 7.99
N LEU A 71 -20.14 15.01 9.14
CA LEU A 71 -18.74 14.85 9.52
C LEU A 71 -18.47 13.36 9.82
N SER A 72 -17.41 12.79 9.25
CA SER A 72 -17.03 11.40 9.49
C SER A 72 -15.72 11.34 10.29
N ILE A 73 -15.76 10.66 11.44
CA ILE A 73 -14.62 10.47 12.35
C ILE A 73 -14.38 8.97 12.53
N ILE A 74 -13.16 8.51 12.26
CA ILE A 74 -12.75 7.14 12.54
C ILE A 74 -12.24 7.10 13.99
N VAL A 75 -12.69 6.11 14.76
CA VAL A 75 -12.26 5.90 16.14
C VAL A 75 -11.40 4.66 16.20
N THR A 76 -10.15 4.81 16.66
CA THR A 76 -9.24 3.69 16.87
C THR A 76 -8.92 3.57 18.34
N GLU A 77 -8.92 2.36 18.88
CA GLU A 77 -8.50 2.17 20.26
C GLU A 77 -7.02 2.50 20.41
N ASN A 78 -6.74 3.39 21.35
CA ASN A 78 -5.38 3.69 21.78
C ASN A 78 -5.01 2.64 22.83
N VAL A 79 -4.66 1.43 22.39
CA VAL A 79 -4.04 0.43 23.26
C VAL A 79 -2.55 0.74 23.23
N PRO A 80 -1.96 1.34 24.26
CA PRO A 80 -0.53 1.45 24.32
C PRO A 80 0.01 0.03 24.42
N ASP A 81 0.79 -0.40 23.47
CA ASP A 81 1.51 -1.68 23.53
C ASP A 81 2.59 -1.68 24.64
N TYR A 82 2.75 -0.56 25.33
CA TYR A 82 3.70 -0.36 26.43
C TYR A 82 3.18 0.65 27.44
N ILE A 83 3.58 0.48 28.70
CA ILE A 83 3.37 1.44 29.79
C ILE A 83 4.61 2.34 29.86
N ARG A 84 4.42 3.66 29.76
CA ARG A 84 5.47 4.62 30.12
C ARG A 84 5.55 4.75 31.63
N HIS A 85 6.74 4.57 32.16
CA HIS A 85 7.04 4.85 33.58
C HIS A 85 7.37 6.31 33.78
N ASP A 86 6.96 6.84 34.95
CA ASP A 86 7.41 8.16 35.39
C ASP A 86 8.88 8.11 35.89
N ASN A 87 9.35 6.91 36.30
CA ASN A 87 10.75 6.60 36.62
C ASN A 87 11.44 5.78 35.54
N TYR A 88 12.76 5.86 35.49
CA TYR A 88 13.56 4.99 34.63
C TYR A 88 13.63 3.58 35.23
N VAL A 89 13.44 2.58 34.36
CA VAL A 89 13.41 1.18 34.77
C VAL A 89 14.45 0.37 33.99
N CYS A 90 14.94 -0.67 34.65
CA CYS A 90 15.81 -1.63 33.99
C CYS A 90 14.98 -2.53 33.06
N PRO A 91 15.32 -2.63 31.77
CA PRO A 91 14.54 -3.45 30.81
C PRO A 91 14.56 -4.94 31.10
N ASP A 92 15.59 -5.43 31.83
CA ASP A 92 15.73 -6.87 32.13
C ASP A 92 14.91 -7.30 33.34
N CYS A 93 14.80 -6.47 34.36
CA CYS A 93 14.14 -6.84 35.62
C CYS A 93 13.03 -5.91 36.07
N PHE A 94 12.73 -4.86 35.29
CA PHE A 94 11.66 -3.89 35.53
C PHE A 94 11.68 -3.22 36.92
N THR A 95 12.87 -3.09 37.50
CA THR A 95 13.07 -2.32 38.75
C THR A 95 13.69 -0.98 38.45
N ASP A 96 13.58 -0.05 39.41
CA ASP A 96 14.18 1.27 39.26
C ASP A 96 15.64 1.18 38.84
N ALA A 97 16.01 2.04 37.92
CA ALA A 97 17.35 2.08 37.38
C ALA A 97 17.98 3.48 37.59
N TYR A 98 19.28 3.47 37.81
CA TYR A 98 20.10 4.67 37.88
C TYR A 98 20.52 5.08 36.48
N LEU A 99 20.32 6.34 36.16
CA LEU A 99 20.68 6.93 34.88
C LEU A 99 21.94 7.77 35.04
N THR A 100 22.91 7.56 34.19
CA THR A 100 24.03 8.48 33.97
C THR A 100 24.17 8.81 32.51
N HIS A 101 24.70 9.98 32.17
CA HIS A 101 24.87 10.42 30.78
C HIS A 101 26.26 11.05 30.59
N LYS A 102 26.84 10.81 29.42
CA LYS A 102 28.08 11.47 28.98
C LYS A 102 28.13 11.47 27.46
N ASN A 103 28.55 12.60 26.85
CA ASN A 103 28.69 12.70 25.39
C ASN A 103 27.44 12.28 24.61
N PHE A 104 26.25 12.80 25.00
CA PHE A 104 24.94 12.49 24.41
C PHE A 104 24.53 10.98 24.46
N LYS A 105 25.23 10.19 25.28
CA LYS A 105 24.91 8.78 25.52
C LYS A 105 24.43 8.58 26.96
N PHE A 106 23.54 7.61 27.13
CA PHE A 106 22.92 7.26 28.40
C PHE A 106 23.41 5.89 28.87
N ASN A 107 23.62 5.76 30.18
CA ASN A 107 23.89 4.46 30.78
C ASN A 107 22.84 4.18 31.86
N LEU A 108 22.30 2.98 31.84
CA LEU A 108 21.34 2.49 32.78
C LEU A 108 21.97 1.39 33.63
N SER A 109 21.80 1.44 34.94
CA SER A 109 22.20 0.35 35.83
C SER A 109 21.16 0.16 36.92
N CYS A 110 20.91 -1.06 37.36
CA CYS A 110 19.96 -1.33 38.42
C CYS A 110 20.64 -2.01 39.64
N LYS A 111 19.94 -2.04 40.75
CA LYS A 111 20.42 -2.65 41.98
C LYS A 111 20.74 -4.16 41.91
N TYR A 112 20.28 -4.83 40.84
CA TYR A 112 20.56 -6.25 40.60
C TYR A 112 21.77 -6.46 39.69
N GLY A 113 22.46 -5.39 39.30
CA GLY A 113 23.71 -5.44 38.55
C GLY A 113 23.57 -5.44 37.03
N HIS A 114 22.33 -5.37 36.48
CA HIS A 114 22.15 -5.18 35.03
C HIS A 114 22.64 -3.83 34.62
N LYS A 115 23.34 -3.77 33.49
CA LYS A 115 23.93 -2.52 32.95
C LYS A 115 23.67 -2.44 31.46
N HIS A 116 23.15 -1.29 31.01
CA HIS A 116 23.00 -0.92 29.61
C HIS A 116 23.77 0.35 29.39
N ASN A 117 24.86 0.28 28.66
CA ASN A 117 25.81 1.38 28.50
C ASN A 117 25.77 1.95 27.07
N ASN A 118 26.11 3.24 26.94
CA ASN A 118 26.26 3.94 25.67
C ASN A 118 25.00 3.98 24.80
N LEU A 119 23.81 3.97 25.39
CA LEU A 119 22.54 4.10 24.70
C LEU A 119 22.37 5.49 24.09
N SER A 120 21.93 5.59 22.83
CA SER A 120 21.41 6.84 22.26
C SER A 120 20.11 7.24 22.95
N ALA A 121 19.63 8.47 22.72
CA ALA A 121 18.37 8.92 23.32
C ALA A 121 17.17 8.05 22.89
N ASP A 122 17.18 7.56 21.66
CA ASP A 122 16.09 6.72 21.13
C ASP A 122 16.20 5.29 21.64
N GLU A 123 17.39 4.68 21.63
CA GLU A 123 17.61 3.38 22.27
C GLU A 123 17.23 3.40 23.76
N PHE A 124 17.59 4.48 24.46
CA PHE A 124 17.17 4.67 25.84
C PHE A 124 15.65 4.75 25.97
N ARG A 125 14.95 5.52 25.12
CA ARG A 125 13.47 5.59 25.10
C ARG A 125 12.84 4.24 24.84
N GLU A 126 13.39 3.43 23.93
CA GLU A 126 12.90 2.07 23.68
C GLU A 126 13.05 1.15 24.89
N THR A 127 14.16 1.27 25.66
CA THR A 127 14.32 0.48 26.91
C THR A 127 13.27 0.83 27.97
N GLN A 128 12.69 2.03 27.90
CA GLN A 128 11.65 2.50 28.83
C GLN A 128 10.22 2.14 28.39
N LYS A 129 10.04 1.51 27.24
CA LYS A 129 8.76 0.97 26.78
C LYS A 129 8.58 -0.43 27.32
N ILE A 130 7.70 -0.61 28.31
CA ILE A 130 7.40 -1.93 28.87
C ILE A 130 6.18 -2.51 28.17
N GLU A 131 6.40 -3.58 27.41
CA GLU A 131 5.30 -4.39 26.88
C GLU A 131 4.77 -5.31 27.97
N THR A 132 3.55 -5.07 28.44
CA THR A 132 2.89 -5.91 29.46
C THR A 132 2.83 -7.39 29.04
N LYS A 133 2.73 -7.66 27.75
CA LYS A 133 2.78 -9.01 27.16
C LYS A 133 4.11 -9.75 27.36
N LYS A 134 5.20 -9.05 27.68
CA LYS A 134 6.51 -9.64 28.00
C LYS A 134 6.65 -10.03 29.46
N ILE A 135 5.76 -9.59 30.34
CA ILE A 135 5.75 -9.99 31.74
C ILE A 135 5.04 -11.33 31.84
N ILE A 136 5.80 -12.40 31.86
CA ILE A 136 5.28 -13.78 31.94
C ILE A 136 5.37 -14.25 33.40
N CYS A 137 4.25 -14.78 33.89
CA CYS A 137 4.25 -15.46 35.20
C CYS A 137 5.20 -16.65 35.17
N GLY A 138 6.18 -16.69 36.07
CA GLY A 138 7.18 -17.77 36.13
C GLY A 138 6.53 -19.14 36.30
N ASP A 139 5.56 -19.29 37.21
CA ASP A 139 4.88 -20.57 37.45
C ASP A 139 3.99 -21.01 36.26
N CYS A 140 3.37 -20.06 35.52
CA CYS A 140 2.61 -20.39 34.30
C CYS A 140 3.55 -20.85 33.18
N LYS A 141 4.72 -20.23 33.05
CA LYS A 141 5.74 -20.61 32.06
C LYS A 141 6.31 -22.02 32.32
N GLU A 142 6.57 -22.34 33.58
CA GLU A 142 7.08 -23.68 33.94
C GLU A 142 6.04 -24.79 33.75
N ASN A 143 4.74 -24.47 33.88
CA ASN A 143 3.65 -25.45 33.76
C ASN A 143 2.91 -25.42 32.41
N ASN A 144 3.38 -24.70 31.41
CA ASN A 144 2.78 -24.57 30.09
C ASN A 144 1.28 -24.17 30.09
N LEU A 145 0.89 -23.24 30.98
CA LEU A 145 -0.48 -22.80 31.14
C LEU A 145 -0.74 -21.57 30.27
N ASP A 146 -1.57 -21.72 29.24
CA ASP A 146 -1.90 -20.66 28.27
C ASP A 146 -2.81 -19.54 28.81
N ASN A 147 -3.35 -19.65 30.04
CA ASN A 147 -4.30 -18.71 30.62
C ASN A 147 -3.71 -17.98 31.83
N CYS A 148 -2.75 -17.10 31.59
CA CYS A 148 -2.26 -16.16 32.58
C CYS A 148 -3.27 -15.02 32.76
N ASP A 149 -3.69 -14.72 33.99
CA ASP A 149 -4.52 -13.54 34.28
C ASP A 149 -3.62 -12.29 34.20
N GLU A 150 -3.69 -11.58 33.08
CA GLU A 150 -2.83 -10.44 32.75
C GLU A 150 -3.17 -9.14 33.46
N SER A 151 -4.21 -9.11 34.31
CA SER A 151 -4.70 -7.88 34.95
C SER A 151 -3.88 -7.39 36.13
N THR A 152 -3.21 -8.30 36.85
CA THR A 152 -2.40 -7.98 38.04
C THR A 152 -1.27 -8.99 38.25
N PHE A 153 -0.05 -8.48 38.36
CA PHE A 153 1.12 -9.28 38.66
C PHE A 153 1.61 -9.03 40.11
N PHE A 154 2.21 -10.04 40.66
CA PHE A 154 2.90 -10.01 41.96
C PHE A 154 4.35 -10.43 41.76
N ARG A 155 5.28 -9.87 42.51
CA ARG A 155 6.67 -10.27 42.47
C ARG A 155 7.04 -11.00 43.75
N CYS A 156 7.63 -12.19 43.61
CA CYS A 156 8.26 -12.88 44.72
C CYS A 156 9.73 -12.45 44.83
N ASN A 157 10.03 -11.56 45.81
CA ASN A 157 11.39 -11.06 46.03
C ASN A 157 12.38 -12.15 46.54
N LYS A 158 11.90 -13.33 46.97
CA LYS A 158 12.77 -14.46 47.36
C LYS A 158 13.18 -15.27 46.13
N CYS A 159 12.24 -15.54 45.21
CA CYS A 159 12.45 -16.37 44.03
C CYS A 159 12.79 -15.55 42.78
N ASN A 160 12.66 -14.25 42.87
CA ASN A 160 12.88 -13.28 41.75
C ASN A 160 12.04 -13.56 40.49
N ILE A 161 10.79 -14.01 40.66
CA ILE A 161 9.85 -14.31 39.60
C ILE A 161 8.59 -13.46 39.71
N PHE A 162 7.92 -13.24 38.58
CA PHE A 162 6.59 -12.65 38.51
C PHE A 162 5.53 -13.72 38.65
N LEU A 163 4.44 -13.43 39.31
CA LEU A 163 3.32 -14.33 39.56
C LEU A 163 2.02 -13.66 39.18
N CYS A 164 1.15 -14.33 38.44
CA CYS A 164 -0.21 -13.87 38.23
C CYS A 164 -1.07 -14.12 39.49
N LYS A 165 -2.27 -13.55 39.54
CA LYS A 165 -3.19 -13.64 40.68
C LYS A 165 -3.50 -15.09 41.07
N LYS A 166 -3.60 -16.02 40.11
CA LYS A 166 -3.85 -17.45 40.35
C LYS A 166 -2.64 -18.15 40.95
N CYS A 167 -1.45 -17.93 40.40
CA CYS A 167 -0.23 -18.58 40.85
C CYS A 167 0.32 -18.07 42.19
N LYS A 168 0.00 -16.82 42.58
CA LYS A 168 0.38 -16.24 43.88
C LYS A 168 0.05 -17.14 45.04
N VAL A 169 -1.16 -17.71 45.07
CA VAL A 169 -1.63 -18.57 46.16
C VAL A 169 -0.92 -19.94 46.14
N GLY A 170 -0.79 -20.53 44.95
CA GLY A 170 -0.09 -21.81 44.77
C GLY A 170 1.39 -21.73 45.11
N HIS A 171 2.08 -20.70 44.63
CA HIS A 171 3.49 -20.46 44.89
C HIS A 171 3.82 -20.32 46.38
N ALA A 172 2.92 -19.69 47.16
CA ALA A 172 3.06 -19.58 48.59
C ALA A 172 2.80 -20.89 49.33
N ASN A 173 2.04 -21.82 48.75
CA ASN A 173 1.63 -23.07 49.36
C ASN A 173 2.64 -24.22 49.20
N ASN A 174 3.58 -24.10 48.23
CA ASN A 174 4.58 -25.14 47.95
C ASN A 174 5.71 -25.29 49.02
N GLU A 175 5.76 -24.44 50.03
CA GLU A 175 6.68 -24.62 51.16
C GLU A 175 6.03 -25.42 52.29
N GLN A 176 6.56 -26.60 52.61
CA GLN A 176 6.02 -27.56 53.60
C GLN A 176 6.11 -27.12 55.06
N ASN A 177 6.65 -25.94 55.36
CA ASN A 177 6.90 -25.51 56.75
C ASN A 177 6.15 -24.21 57.04
N LYS A 178 5.16 -24.22 57.96
CA LYS A 178 4.28 -23.09 58.32
C LYS A 178 5.04 -21.76 58.56
N LYS A 179 6.15 -21.80 59.33
CA LYS A 179 6.98 -20.59 59.62
C LYS A 179 7.74 -20.07 58.39
N LYS A 180 8.14 -20.94 57.48
CA LYS A 180 8.79 -20.54 56.20
C LYS A 180 7.76 -20.01 55.22
N LYS A 181 6.53 -20.54 55.23
CA LYS A 181 5.39 -20.11 54.45
C LYS A 181 4.98 -18.67 54.75
N GLU A 182 4.84 -18.30 56.04
CA GLU A 182 4.52 -16.92 56.43
C GLU A 182 5.62 -15.91 56.05
N LYS A 183 6.90 -16.30 56.19
CA LYS A 183 8.03 -15.47 55.76
C LYS A 183 8.11 -15.35 54.23
N HIS A 184 7.66 -16.34 53.45
CA HIS A 184 7.62 -16.31 52.01
C HIS A 184 6.46 -15.45 51.53
N LEU A 185 5.26 -15.62 52.09
CA LEU A 185 4.10 -14.77 51.79
C LEU A 185 4.36 -13.27 52.01
N LYS A 186 5.08 -12.94 53.10
CA LYS A 186 5.49 -11.55 53.40
C LYS A 186 6.49 -10.97 52.36
N LYS A 187 7.11 -11.81 51.52
CA LYS A 187 8.04 -11.40 50.45
C LYS A 187 7.38 -11.32 49.06
N ILE A 188 6.10 -11.71 48.94
CA ILE A 188 5.32 -11.55 47.71
C ILE A 188 4.60 -10.20 47.79
N VAL A 189 5.03 -9.26 46.99
CA VAL A 189 4.49 -7.90 46.92
C VAL A 189 3.69 -7.71 45.61
N ASN A 190 2.70 -6.83 45.68
CA ASN A 190 2.05 -6.38 44.45
C ASN A 190 3.11 -5.77 43.56
N PHE A 191 3.16 -6.20 42.30
CA PHE A 191 3.94 -5.54 41.30
C PHE A 191 3.10 -4.39 40.74
N ASN A 192 3.26 -3.22 41.37
CA ASN A 192 2.78 -1.96 40.79
C ASN A 192 3.94 -1.33 40.06
N ILE A 193 3.69 -0.98 38.85
CA ILE A 193 4.64 -0.30 37.97
C ILE A 193 4.90 1.14 38.46
N GLU A 194 4.05 1.64 39.34
CA GLU A 194 4.19 2.94 40.06
C GLU A 194 4.74 2.71 41.47
N ASN A 195 6.05 2.72 41.61
CA ASN A 195 6.73 2.49 42.89
C ASN A 195 7.01 3.79 43.68
N PHE A 196 5.99 4.67 43.80
CA PHE A 196 6.11 5.89 44.64
C PHE A 196 5.72 5.68 46.09
N GLU A 197 5.26 4.48 46.45
CA GLU A 197 4.78 4.17 47.77
C GLU A 197 5.48 2.99 48.42
N CYS A 198 5.71 3.08 49.72
CA CYS A 198 6.19 1.98 50.54
C CYS A 198 5.29 0.75 50.43
N SER A 199 5.82 -0.38 49.97
CA SER A 199 5.08 -1.62 49.79
C SER A 199 4.42 -2.17 51.06
N ILE A 200 4.95 -1.77 52.25
CA ILE A 200 4.46 -2.19 53.56
C ILE A 200 3.37 -1.26 54.09
N HIS A 201 3.63 0.06 54.03
CA HIS A 201 2.78 1.04 54.69
C HIS A 201 1.82 1.80 53.74
N LYS A 202 1.98 1.60 52.40
CA LYS A 202 1.16 2.28 51.41
C LYS A 202 1.22 3.83 51.51
N LYS A 203 2.36 4.36 51.92
CA LYS A 203 2.65 5.79 52.02
C LYS A 203 3.81 6.16 51.09
N ALA A 204 3.76 7.38 50.59
CA ALA A 204 4.83 7.91 49.72
C ALA A 204 6.19 7.87 50.46
N PHE A 205 7.25 7.60 49.70
CA PHE A 205 8.61 7.69 50.22
C PHE A 205 8.99 9.17 50.39
N ASN A 206 9.69 9.47 51.49
CA ASN A 206 10.16 10.83 51.77
C ASN A 206 11.64 10.89 52.17
N SER A 207 12.26 9.74 52.39
CA SER A 207 13.62 9.67 52.84
C SER A 207 14.35 8.44 52.26
N TYR A 208 15.70 8.47 52.30
CA TYR A 208 16.57 7.43 51.80
C TYR A 208 17.65 7.05 52.82
N CYS A 209 17.82 5.75 53.05
CA CYS A 209 18.88 5.24 53.89
C CYS A 209 20.13 4.94 53.04
N VAL A 210 21.18 5.74 53.21
CA VAL A 210 22.41 5.66 52.42
C VAL A 210 23.14 4.31 52.65
N GLU A 211 23.16 3.84 53.87
CA GLU A 211 23.86 2.58 54.24
C GLU A 211 23.18 1.33 53.67
N LYS A 212 21.87 1.33 53.68
CA LYS A 212 21.05 0.16 53.22
C LYS A 212 20.58 0.25 51.77
N ASN A 213 20.78 1.40 51.14
CA ASN A 213 20.36 1.69 49.75
C ASN A 213 18.86 1.41 49.52
N ILE A 214 18.00 1.97 50.39
CA ILE A 214 16.54 1.77 50.35
C ILE A 214 15.79 3.07 50.59
N ASP A 215 14.64 3.23 49.93
CA ASP A 215 13.72 4.28 50.14
C ASP A 215 12.82 4.02 51.33
N LEU A 216 12.54 5.04 52.11
CA LEU A 216 11.81 4.97 53.38
C LEU A 216 10.63 5.90 53.39
N CYS A 217 9.47 5.43 53.85
CA CYS A 217 8.34 6.29 54.19
C CYS A 217 8.41 6.66 55.69
N GLN A 218 7.63 7.65 56.10
CA GLN A 218 7.62 8.16 57.46
C GLN A 218 7.30 7.10 58.55
N GLU A 219 6.50 6.06 58.17
CA GLU A 219 6.21 4.94 59.07
C GLU A 219 7.37 3.93 59.17
N CYS A 220 8.16 3.77 58.10
CA CYS A 220 9.39 2.97 58.20
C CYS A 220 10.37 3.60 59.18
N LEU A 221 10.48 4.93 59.18
CA LEU A 221 11.35 5.67 60.10
C LEU A 221 10.95 5.56 61.55
N ARG A 222 9.63 5.47 61.84
CA ARG A 222 9.11 5.35 63.22
C ARG A 222 9.34 3.97 63.83
N ASN A 223 9.37 2.95 62.98
CA ASN A 223 9.31 1.54 63.45
C ASN A 223 10.66 0.84 63.48
N GLN A 224 11.76 1.42 62.97
CA GLN A 224 13.10 0.87 62.94
C GLN A 224 14.16 1.96 62.97
N SER A 225 15.27 1.72 63.68
CA SER A 225 16.43 2.60 63.66
C SER A 225 17.26 2.30 62.38
N PHE A 226 17.37 3.27 61.54
CA PHE A 226 18.21 3.26 60.34
C PHE A 226 19.46 4.15 60.61
N GLY A 227 20.61 3.76 60.07
CA GLY A 227 21.79 4.61 60.07
C GLY A 227 21.58 5.82 59.13
N ASN A 228 22.62 6.41 58.67
CA ASN A 228 22.66 7.62 57.82
C ASN A 228 21.45 7.82 56.90
N ILE A 229 20.44 8.61 57.36
CA ILE A 229 19.18 8.90 56.62
C ILE A 229 19.28 10.33 56.04
N LYS A 230 18.87 10.46 54.79
CA LYS A 230 18.70 11.78 54.13
C LYS A 230 17.28 11.95 53.66
N GLU A 231 16.68 13.08 53.93
CA GLU A 231 15.39 13.42 53.34
C GLU A 231 15.49 13.77 51.86
N TYR A 232 14.49 13.48 51.06
CA TYR A 232 14.49 13.77 49.62
C TYR A 232 14.71 15.26 49.31
N PRO A 233 14.10 16.24 50.04
CA PRO A 233 14.40 17.65 49.80
C PRO A 233 15.86 18.00 50.02
N GLU A 234 16.53 17.37 50.99
CA GLU A 234 17.99 17.58 51.24
C GLU A 234 18.85 16.98 50.13
N LEU A 235 18.42 15.89 49.52
CA LEU A 235 19.11 15.22 48.41
C LEU A 235 18.94 15.96 47.09
N LEU A 236 17.76 16.54 46.85
CA LEU A 236 17.44 17.26 45.61
C LEU A 236 17.97 18.68 45.63
N GLY A 237 18.14 19.28 46.85
CA GLY A 237 18.42 20.71 46.94
C GLY A 237 17.22 21.57 46.53
N ASP A 238 17.50 22.76 46.00
CA ASP A 238 16.41 23.63 45.54
C ASP A 238 15.81 23.15 44.19
N ILE A 239 14.58 22.65 44.27
CA ILE A 239 13.81 22.13 43.12
C ILE A 239 13.61 23.19 42.01
N ASN A 240 13.67 24.49 42.38
CA ASN A 240 13.52 25.58 41.42
C ASN A 240 14.70 25.62 40.45
N ILE A 241 15.90 25.25 40.89
CA ILE A 241 17.08 25.16 40.02
C ILE A 241 16.84 24.19 38.85
N TYR A 242 16.23 23.03 39.10
CA TYR A 242 15.94 22.06 38.06
C TYR A 242 14.82 22.51 37.14
N ARG A 243 13.84 23.25 37.67
CA ARG A 243 12.76 23.84 36.86
C ARG A 243 13.31 24.92 35.93
N GLU A 244 14.18 25.82 36.44
CA GLU A 244 14.86 26.82 35.62
C GLU A 244 15.79 26.18 34.58
N MET A 245 16.50 25.12 34.94
CA MET A 245 17.33 24.37 34.01
C MET A 245 16.53 23.76 32.85
N LYS A 246 15.37 23.18 33.15
CA LYS A 246 14.43 22.67 32.15
C LYS A 246 13.97 23.79 31.20
N GLU A 247 13.54 24.92 31.73
CA GLU A 247 13.14 26.08 30.91
C GLU A 247 14.26 26.59 30.03
N ARG A 248 15.47 26.70 30.56
CA ARG A 248 16.66 27.12 29.79
C ARG A 248 17.02 26.14 28.68
N LEU A 249 16.87 24.82 28.89
CA LEU A 249 17.11 23.80 27.88
C LEU A 249 16.06 23.90 26.76
N LEU A 250 14.78 24.07 27.09
CA LEU A 250 13.71 24.23 26.10
C LEU A 250 13.86 25.51 25.28
N LEU A 251 14.27 26.61 25.92
CA LEU A 251 14.58 27.87 25.23
C LEU A 251 15.79 27.74 24.30
N ALA A 252 16.84 27.04 24.72
CA ALA A 252 18.01 26.79 23.90
C ALA A 252 17.68 25.91 22.70
N GLN A 253 16.85 24.85 22.86
CA GLN A 253 16.36 24.02 21.78
C GLN A 253 15.58 24.84 20.76
N LYS A 254 14.60 25.62 21.21
CA LYS A 254 13.78 26.46 20.32
C LYS A 254 14.64 27.50 19.56
N ALA A 255 15.60 28.12 20.23
CA ALA A 255 16.53 29.08 19.59
C ALA A 255 17.42 28.41 18.52
N MET A 256 17.80 27.16 18.74
CA MET A 256 18.54 26.35 17.76
C MET A 256 17.66 26.00 16.55
N GLU A 257 16.45 25.54 16.78
CA GLU A 257 15.46 25.22 15.71
C GLU A 257 15.17 26.46 14.84
N GLU A 258 14.97 27.63 15.45
CA GLU A 258 14.77 28.91 14.74
C GLU A 258 15.98 29.33 13.90
N LYS A 259 17.21 29.10 14.39
CA LYS A 259 18.43 29.40 13.62
C LYS A 259 18.58 28.46 12.42
N ILE A 260 18.36 27.17 12.61
CA ILE A 260 18.41 26.17 11.55
C ILE A 260 17.36 26.51 10.46
N TYR A 261 16.11 26.80 10.86
CA TYR A 261 15.07 27.21 9.92
C TYR A 261 15.45 28.47 9.10
N LYS A 262 16.04 29.50 9.74
CA LYS A 262 16.52 30.72 9.04
C LYS A 262 17.64 30.42 8.04
N ILE A 263 18.54 29.50 8.37
CA ILE A 263 19.59 29.05 7.44
C ILE A 263 18.98 28.38 6.23
N PHE A 264 18.04 27.44 6.42
CA PHE A 264 17.34 26.77 5.30
C PHE A 264 16.54 27.76 4.45
N GLN A 265 15.83 28.71 5.05
CA GLN A 265 15.13 29.75 4.28
C GLN A 265 16.10 30.57 3.42
N LYS A 266 17.24 31.02 3.97
CA LYS A 266 18.25 31.78 3.19
C LYS A 266 18.82 30.93 2.05
N LEU A 267 19.15 29.67 2.28
CA LEU A 267 19.64 28.75 1.24
C LEU A 267 18.61 28.58 0.11
N TYR A 268 17.32 28.40 0.47
CA TYR A 268 16.24 28.26 -0.50
C TYR A 268 16.00 29.55 -1.31
N GLU A 269 16.01 30.72 -0.65
CA GLU A 269 15.91 32.03 -1.31
C GLU A 269 17.09 32.27 -2.25
N THR A 270 18.31 31.90 -1.84
CA THR A 270 19.53 32.04 -2.65
C THR A 270 19.47 31.12 -3.88
N LYS A 271 19.04 29.86 -3.72
CA LYS A 271 18.82 28.93 -4.84
C LYS A 271 17.86 29.53 -5.86
N ASN A 272 16.70 30.02 -5.42
CA ASN A 272 15.68 30.56 -6.31
C ASN A 272 16.15 31.84 -7.05
N LEU A 273 16.97 32.67 -6.40
CA LEU A 273 17.60 33.81 -7.05
C LEU A 273 18.59 33.37 -8.13
N MET A 274 19.40 32.36 -7.85
CA MET A 274 20.36 31.80 -8.82
C MET A 274 19.65 31.16 -10.00
N ASP A 275 18.63 30.35 -9.76
CA ASP A 275 17.83 29.71 -10.82
C ASP A 275 17.20 30.76 -11.73
N SER A 276 16.64 31.83 -11.15
CA SER A 276 16.05 32.93 -11.91
C SER A 276 17.12 33.72 -12.69
N TYR A 277 18.29 33.92 -12.11
CA TYR A 277 19.42 34.59 -12.74
C TYR A 277 19.94 33.82 -13.94
N ILE A 278 20.20 32.52 -13.78
CA ILE A 278 20.65 31.60 -14.85
C ILE A 278 19.61 31.52 -15.96
N LYS A 279 18.36 31.33 -15.62
CA LYS A 279 17.24 31.24 -16.56
C LYS A 279 17.13 32.49 -17.43
N LEU A 280 17.23 33.69 -16.82
CA LEU A 280 17.19 34.95 -17.57
C LEU A 280 18.35 35.05 -18.56
N HIS A 281 19.56 34.66 -18.17
CA HIS A 281 20.73 34.70 -19.05
C HIS A 281 20.62 33.70 -20.21
N VAL A 282 20.14 32.49 -19.94
CA VAL A 282 19.85 31.49 -20.99
C VAL A 282 18.81 32.02 -21.96
N GLU A 283 17.71 32.60 -21.48
CA GLU A 283 16.68 33.20 -22.33
C GLU A 283 17.20 34.32 -23.23
N ILE A 284 18.16 35.14 -22.75
CA ILE A 284 18.79 36.19 -23.55
C ILE A 284 19.73 35.58 -24.60
N LEU A 285 20.50 34.57 -24.25
CA LEU A 285 21.41 33.86 -25.17
C LEU A 285 20.65 33.07 -26.25
N ASP A 286 19.53 32.45 -25.93
CA ASP A 286 18.66 31.73 -26.89
C ASP A 286 18.13 32.67 -27.97
N LYS A 287 17.92 33.95 -27.64
CA LYS A 287 17.52 34.97 -28.64
C LYS A 287 18.61 35.24 -29.67
N SER A 288 19.87 34.87 -29.44
CA SER A 288 20.96 34.99 -30.41
C SER A 288 20.72 34.23 -31.71
N ASN A 289 19.90 33.19 -31.64
CA ASN A 289 19.53 32.34 -32.80
C ASN A 289 18.35 32.87 -33.64
N LEU A 290 17.79 34.03 -33.27
CA LEU A 290 16.65 34.61 -34.02
C LEU A 290 17.13 35.33 -35.30
N PRO A 291 16.41 35.21 -36.43
CA PRO A 291 16.80 35.82 -37.72
C PRO A 291 16.70 37.35 -37.77
N ASN A 292 16.04 37.98 -36.79
CA ASN A 292 15.77 39.42 -36.77
C ASN A 292 16.23 40.09 -35.47
N LEU A 293 17.54 40.08 -35.21
CA LEU A 293 18.11 40.77 -34.05
C LEU A 293 18.15 42.30 -34.26
N ASN A 294 17.73 43.09 -33.28
CA ASN A 294 17.94 44.51 -33.25
C ASN A 294 19.20 44.88 -32.43
N TYR A 295 19.64 46.11 -32.54
CA TYR A 295 20.88 46.59 -31.89
C TYR A 295 20.86 46.44 -30.37
N SER A 296 19.73 46.67 -29.68
CA SER A 296 19.59 46.48 -28.23
C SER A 296 19.66 45.01 -27.82
N MET A 297 19.14 44.10 -28.58
CA MET A 297 19.28 42.63 -28.35
C MET A 297 20.75 42.21 -28.51
N ILE A 298 21.46 42.72 -29.53
CA ILE A 298 22.90 42.44 -29.72
C ILE A 298 23.74 42.97 -28.55
N GLN A 299 23.39 44.18 -28.05
CA GLN A 299 24.10 44.74 -26.87
C GLN A 299 23.84 43.91 -25.62
N ASN A 300 22.59 43.46 -25.41
CA ASN A 300 22.24 42.59 -24.27
C ASN A 300 22.97 41.25 -24.33
N ILE A 301 23.05 40.62 -25.51
CA ILE A 301 23.84 39.38 -25.71
C ILE A 301 25.34 39.62 -25.44
N LYS A 302 25.91 40.74 -25.92
CA LYS A 302 27.30 41.09 -25.67
C LYS A 302 27.61 41.38 -24.21
N SER A 303 26.67 41.95 -23.44
CA SER A 303 26.86 42.23 -22.02
C SER A 303 26.91 40.95 -21.16
N ILE A 304 26.35 39.84 -21.65
CA ILE A 304 26.38 38.54 -20.97
C ILE A 304 27.71 37.78 -21.24
N ASN A 305 28.38 38.10 -22.36
CA ASN A 305 29.64 37.46 -22.74
C ASN A 305 30.85 37.96 -21.95
N SER A 306 30.62 38.55 -20.76
CA SER A 306 31.68 38.87 -19.83
C SER A 306 31.93 37.70 -18.88
N ASP A 307 33.20 37.38 -18.64
CA ASP A 307 33.62 36.39 -17.65
C ASP A 307 33.09 36.69 -16.22
N GLU A 308 32.38 37.79 -16.07
CA GLU A 308 31.85 38.29 -14.81
C GLU A 308 30.75 37.40 -14.23
N VAL A 309 29.81 36.91 -15.08
CA VAL A 309 28.72 35.98 -14.64
C VAL A 309 29.30 34.66 -14.16
N ILE A 310 30.25 34.11 -14.94
CA ILE A 310 30.92 32.84 -14.58
C ILE A 310 31.80 33.05 -13.34
N THR A 311 32.45 34.24 -13.24
CA THR A 311 33.26 34.58 -12.09
C THR A 311 32.45 34.76 -10.81
N ASP A 312 31.24 35.31 -10.90
CA ASP A 312 30.34 35.47 -9.72
C ASP A 312 29.75 34.10 -9.32
N LEU A 313 29.39 33.25 -10.26
CA LEU A 313 28.99 31.86 -9.96
C LEU A 313 30.14 31.06 -9.32
N ASN A 314 31.36 31.23 -9.81
CA ASN A 314 32.54 30.60 -9.21
C ASN A 314 32.90 31.14 -7.82
N LYS A 315 32.73 32.45 -7.57
CA LYS A 315 32.88 33.01 -6.21
C LYS A 315 31.85 32.41 -5.25
N PHE A 316 30.61 32.20 -5.70
CA PHE A 316 29.58 31.56 -4.91
C PHE A 316 29.95 30.10 -4.61
N ASN A 317 30.32 29.31 -5.62
CA ASN A 317 30.78 27.94 -5.44
C ASN A 317 31.97 27.82 -4.46
N ASN A 318 32.97 28.74 -4.55
CA ASN A 318 34.14 28.73 -3.66
C ASN A 318 33.80 29.15 -2.22
N SER A 319 32.74 29.92 -1.98
CA SER A 319 32.29 30.30 -0.62
C SER A 319 31.45 29.19 0.05
N GLU A 320 30.74 28.37 -0.73
CA GLU A 320 29.98 27.23 -0.22
C GLU A 320 30.88 26.06 0.17
N ASP A 321 31.98 25.82 -0.53
CA ASP A 321 32.94 24.76 -0.21
C ASP A 321 33.42 24.83 1.23
N ASN A 322 33.60 26.04 1.79
CA ASN A 322 33.95 26.23 3.20
C ASN A 322 32.82 25.89 4.18
N LEU A 323 31.56 26.18 3.83
CA LEU A 323 30.42 25.86 4.67
C LEU A 323 30.08 24.37 4.57
N ILE A 324 30.07 23.83 3.36
CA ILE A 324 29.86 22.40 3.09
C ILE A 324 30.98 21.58 3.72
N ASN A 325 32.25 22.00 3.57
CA ASN A 325 33.39 21.31 4.17
C ASN A 325 33.35 21.39 5.71
N THR A 326 32.90 22.51 6.30
CA THR A 326 32.75 22.64 7.77
C THR A 326 31.61 21.74 8.28
N PHE A 327 30.49 21.66 7.57
CA PHE A 327 29.41 20.71 7.89
C PHE A 327 29.83 19.25 7.60
N GLN A 328 30.56 19.02 6.52
CA GLN A 328 31.13 17.73 6.17
C GLN A 328 32.17 17.29 7.20
N ASP A 329 33.04 18.16 7.66
CA ASP A 329 34.01 17.88 8.74
C ASP A 329 33.32 17.53 10.08
N ILE A 330 32.20 18.18 10.40
CA ILE A 330 31.38 17.86 11.59
C ILE A 330 30.69 16.51 11.39
N ILE A 331 30.18 16.22 10.20
CA ILE A 331 29.60 14.96 9.82
C ILE A 331 30.67 13.87 9.82
N ASP A 332 31.86 14.12 9.24
CA ASP A 332 32.96 13.16 9.15
C ASP A 332 33.62 12.89 10.51
N LEU A 333 33.65 13.85 11.42
CA LEU A 333 34.05 13.62 12.80
C LEU A 333 33.08 12.72 13.55
N ASN A 334 31.78 12.86 13.33
CA ASN A 334 30.77 11.91 13.80
C ASN A 334 30.84 10.57 13.06
N TYR A 335 31.17 10.60 11.77
CA TYR A 335 31.32 9.45 10.89
C TYR A 335 32.50 8.56 11.32
N ARG A 336 33.72 9.14 11.49
CA ARG A 336 34.92 8.37 11.87
C ARG A 336 34.84 7.69 13.24
N MET A 337 34.00 8.18 14.14
CA MET A 337 33.77 7.54 15.43
C MET A 337 32.71 6.40 15.36
N LYS A 338 32.01 6.26 14.24
CA LYS A 338 30.85 5.39 14.10
C LYS A 338 31.07 4.14 13.23
N TYR A 339 32.03 4.21 12.27
CA TYR A 339 32.22 3.13 11.29
C TYR A 339 33.33 2.16 11.67
N SER A 340 33.10 0.89 11.31
CA SER A 340 34.05 -0.19 11.50
C SER A 340 34.45 -0.77 10.15
N ASP A 341 35.74 -1.11 9.99
CA ASP A 341 36.23 -1.86 8.83
C ASP A 341 35.75 -3.31 8.80
N ASP A 342 35.00 -3.73 9.82
CA ASP A 342 34.56 -5.10 10.01
C ASP A 342 33.04 -5.14 10.20
N ILE A 343 32.36 -6.10 9.57
CA ILE A 343 30.93 -6.39 9.78
C ILE A 343 30.78 -7.78 10.41
N THR A 344 29.99 -7.83 11.48
CA THR A 344 29.59 -9.12 12.09
C THR A 344 28.29 -9.60 11.48
N LEU A 345 28.32 -10.78 10.88
CA LEU A 345 27.21 -11.41 10.15
C LEU A 345 26.80 -12.69 10.90
N ARG A 346 25.48 -12.90 11.04
CA ARG A 346 24.91 -14.11 11.66
C ARG A 346 24.11 -14.86 10.62
N TYR A 347 24.39 -16.14 10.48
CA TYR A 347 23.71 -17.02 9.55
C TYR A 347 23.01 -18.15 10.30
N LYS A 348 21.79 -18.44 9.92
CA LYS A 348 21.00 -19.55 10.47
C LYS A 348 21.44 -20.87 9.85
N ILE A 349 21.55 -21.89 10.67
CA ILE A 349 21.83 -23.27 10.26
C ILE A 349 20.57 -24.11 10.36
N ASN A 350 20.16 -24.75 9.26
CA ASN A 350 19.07 -25.71 9.30
C ASN A 350 19.64 -27.13 9.41
N ARG A 351 18.98 -27.98 10.19
CA ARG A 351 19.46 -29.34 10.50
C ARG A 351 19.71 -30.25 9.29
N ASN A 352 19.12 -29.92 8.15
CA ASN A 352 19.21 -30.71 6.91
C ASN A 352 20.23 -30.16 5.91
N ASP A 353 20.87 -29.04 6.20
CA ASP A 353 21.84 -28.45 5.29
C ASP A 353 23.16 -29.21 5.36
N SER A 354 23.77 -29.50 4.20
CA SER A 354 25.13 -30.01 4.11
C SER A 354 26.18 -28.90 4.04
N ALA A 355 25.76 -27.75 3.55
CA ALA A 355 26.55 -26.52 3.45
C ALA A 355 25.64 -25.29 3.62
N ILE A 356 26.23 -24.18 4.04
CA ILE A 356 25.55 -22.90 4.16
C ILE A 356 26.17 -21.92 3.19
N LYS A 357 25.35 -21.31 2.33
CA LYS A 357 25.76 -20.20 1.49
C LYS A 357 25.87 -18.93 2.35
N ILE A 358 27.07 -18.33 2.40
CA ILE A 358 27.34 -17.13 3.21
C ILE A 358 27.58 -15.88 2.36
N PHE A 359 28.12 -16.04 1.14
CA PHE A 359 28.32 -14.95 0.18
C PHE A 359 27.91 -15.39 -1.21
N GLY A 360 27.58 -14.43 -2.07
CA GLY A 360 27.35 -14.66 -3.50
C GLY A 360 28.67 -15.01 -4.22
N GLU A 361 28.57 -15.83 -5.25
CA GLU A 361 29.75 -16.27 -6.02
C GLU A 361 30.45 -15.10 -6.71
N GLU A 362 29.70 -14.19 -7.30
CA GLU A 362 30.23 -13.01 -7.98
C GLU A 362 30.94 -12.08 -7.00
N PHE A 363 30.36 -11.88 -5.81
CA PHE A 363 31.00 -11.11 -4.74
C PHE A 363 32.35 -11.71 -4.32
N VAL A 364 32.39 -13.03 -4.10
CA VAL A 364 33.62 -13.73 -3.71
C VAL A 364 34.68 -13.59 -4.81
N LYS A 365 34.31 -13.84 -6.08
CA LYS A 365 35.20 -13.70 -7.22
C LYS A 365 35.82 -12.30 -7.32
N ASN A 366 35.06 -11.25 -7.11
CA ASN A 366 35.50 -9.86 -7.25
C ASN A 366 36.30 -9.31 -6.06
N ASN A 367 36.23 -9.99 -4.87
CA ASN A 367 36.74 -9.43 -3.61
C ASN A 367 37.62 -10.39 -2.79
N VAL A 368 37.96 -11.57 -3.29
CA VAL A 368 38.75 -12.59 -2.55
C VAL A 368 40.11 -12.08 -2.07
N ASP A 369 40.70 -11.12 -2.76
CA ASP A 369 42.00 -10.51 -2.42
C ASP A 369 41.84 -9.18 -1.67
N LYS A 370 40.62 -8.61 -1.58
CA LYS A 370 40.32 -7.31 -0.96
C LYS A 370 39.89 -7.41 0.50
N CYS A 371 39.06 -8.42 0.80
CA CYS A 371 38.55 -8.64 2.14
C CYS A 371 38.77 -10.08 2.59
N LYS A 372 38.67 -10.29 3.89
CA LYS A 372 38.84 -11.61 4.54
C LYS A 372 37.69 -11.87 5.49
N MET A 373 37.45 -13.14 5.77
CA MET A 373 36.46 -13.55 6.77
C MET A 373 37.12 -14.20 7.98
N VAL A 374 36.52 -13.98 9.15
CA VAL A 374 36.92 -14.61 10.40
C VAL A 374 35.79 -15.49 10.90
N ILE A 375 36.11 -16.75 11.16
CA ILE A 375 35.19 -17.76 11.72
C ILE A 375 35.87 -18.40 12.92
N LYS A 376 35.19 -18.41 14.09
CA LYS A 376 35.76 -18.98 15.32
C LYS A 376 37.17 -18.42 15.61
N ASN A 377 37.34 -17.11 15.49
CA ASN A 377 38.61 -16.40 15.69
C ASN A 377 39.74 -16.78 14.72
N LYS A 378 39.44 -17.51 13.64
CA LYS A 378 40.43 -17.86 12.61
C LYS A 378 40.16 -17.07 11.33
N GLU A 379 41.15 -16.28 10.90
CA GLU A 379 41.08 -15.53 9.64
C GLU A 379 41.30 -16.47 8.46
N THR A 380 40.45 -16.36 7.44
CA THR A 380 40.48 -17.18 6.23
C THR A 380 40.19 -16.35 4.99
N LYS A 381 40.53 -16.88 3.80
CA LYS A 381 40.13 -16.26 2.54
C LYS A 381 38.61 -16.29 2.40
N LEU A 382 38.07 -15.30 1.67
CA LEU A 382 36.67 -15.23 1.30
C LEU A 382 36.25 -16.45 0.51
N ARG A 383 35.09 -17.03 0.82
CA ARG A 383 34.46 -18.15 0.09
C ARG A 383 32.96 -18.05 0.17
N ASN A 384 32.26 -18.64 -0.77
CA ASN A 384 30.80 -18.54 -0.89
C ASN A 384 30.05 -19.46 0.08
N GLU A 385 30.65 -20.59 0.50
CA GLU A 385 29.99 -21.59 1.34
C GLU A 385 30.83 -22.05 2.53
N LEU A 386 30.11 -22.47 3.58
CA LEU A 386 30.65 -23.17 4.73
C LEU A 386 30.03 -24.56 4.82
N TYR A 387 30.85 -25.58 5.07
CA TYR A 387 30.43 -26.99 5.11
C TYR A 387 30.20 -27.46 6.52
N ILE A 388 29.08 -28.15 6.80
CA ILE A 388 28.79 -28.80 8.08
C ILE A 388 29.82 -29.92 8.30
N ASN A 389 30.21 -30.16 9.55
CA ASN A 389 31.26 -31.08 9.99
C ASN A 389 32.70 -30.71 9.58
N LYS A 390 32.90 -29.73 8.68
CA LYS A 390 34.23 -29.21 8.39
C LYS A 390 34.50 -27.85 9.05
N ASP A 391 33.54 -26.96 8.96
CA ASP A 391 33.66 -25.58 9.45
C ASP A 391 32.97 -25.40 10.82
N PHE A 392 31.91 -26.16 11.11
CA PHE A 392 31.15 -26.13 12.37
C PHE A 392 30.52 -27.49 12.69
N LYS A 393 30.11 -27.69 13.97
CA LYS A 393 29.49 -28.90 14.46
C LYS A 393 28.01 -28.98 14.03
N TYR A 394 27.49 -30.20 13.91
CA TYR A 394 26.11 -30.49 13.48
C TYR A 394 25.04 -29.95 14.42
N ASP A 395 25.35 -29.70 15.69
CA ASP A 395 24.45 -29.20 16.73
C ASP A 395 24.40 -27.66 16.81
N GLU A 396 25.30 -26.96 16.10
CA GLU A 396 25.30 -25.50 16.06
C GLU A 396 24.06 -25.01 15.26
N LYS A 397 23.33 -24.02 15.81
CA LYS A 397 22.13 -23.47 15.20
C LYS A 397 22.41 -22.21 14.39
N GLU A 398 23.54 -21.56 14.65
CA GLU A 398 23.96 -20.32 13.98
C GLU A 398 25.49 -20.34 13.79
N VAL A 399 25.93 -19.58 12.80
CA VAL A 399 27.35 -19.28 12.62
C VAL A 399 27.55 -17.78 12.52
N ILE A 400 28.60 -17.31 13.22
CA ILE A 400 29.02 -15.91 13.17
C ILE A 400 30.24 -15.82 12.24
N VAL A 401 30.12 -14.96 11.24
CA VAL A 401 31.19 -14.61 10.30
C VAL A 401 31.48 -13.13 10.46
N ILE A 402 32.74 -12.78 10.70
CA ILE A 402 33.18 -11.37 10.67
C ILE A 402 33.87 -11.15 9.33
N LEU A 403 33.33 -10.22 8.54
CA LEU A 403 33.94 -9.76 7.29
C LEU A 403 34.81 -8.57 7.56
N LYS A 404 36.12 -8.66 7.25
CA LYS A 404 37.16 -7.64 7.51
C LYS A 404 37.58 -6.89 6.27
N TYR A 405 38.07 -5.67 6.47
CA TYR A 405 38.61 -4.79 5.42
C TYR A 405 37.56 -4.38 4.39
N ILE A 406 36.35 -4.15 4.85
CA ILE A 406 35.17 -3.83 4.01
C ILE A 406 35.35 -2.51 3.24
N ASN A 407 36.11 -1.56 3.78
CA ASN A 407 36.45 -0.28 3.15
C ASN A 407 37.21 -0.44 1.82
N LYS A 408 37.79 -1.61 1.53
CA LYS A 408 38.43 -1.92 0.24
C LYS A 408 37.47 -2.43 -0.83
N VAL A 409 36.22 -2.71 -0.44
CA VAL A 409 35.23 -3.31 -1.32
C VAL A 409 34.46 -2.24 -2.06
N ILE A 410 34.63 -2.17 -3.37
CA ILE A 410 33.92 -1.24 -4.27
C ILE A 410 32.64 -1.88 -4.81
N ASN A 411 32.70 -3.17 -5.15
CA ASN A 411 31.59 -3.90 -5.76
C ASN A 411 30.99 -4.91 -4.77
N TRP A 412 29.77 -4.62 -4.30
CA TRP A 412 28.97 -5.45 -3.41
C TRP A 412 27.87 -6.22 -4.14
N LYS A 413 27.90 -6.24 -5.46
CA LYS A 413 26.89 -6.92 -6.26
C LYS A 413 26.67 -8.33 -5.74
N GLU A 414 25.41 -8.63 -5.43
CA GLU A 414 24.94 -9.93 -4.95
C GLU A 414 25.69 -10.48 -3.72
N ALA A 415 26.32 -9.61 -2.89
CA ALA A 415 27.18 -10.03 -1.78
C ALA A 415 26.54 -11.08 -0.87
N PHE A 416 25.25 -10.93 -0.54
CA PHE A 416 24.50 -11.85 0.32
C PHE A 416 23.35 -12.54 -0.42
N CYS A 417 23.35 -12.50 -1.76
CA CYS A 417 22.24 -13.00 -2.57
C CYS A 417 21.93 -14.49 -2.28
N GLY A 418 20.70 -14.76 -1.84
CA GLY A 418 20.20 -16.11 -1.57
C GLY A 418 20.88 -16.83 -0.41
N THR A 419 21.50 -16.09 0.51
CA THR A 419 22.18 -16.64 1.68
C THR A 419 21.20 -16.87 2.84
N GLN A 420 21.65 -17.62 3.86
CA GLN A 420 20.92 -17.80 5.13
C GLN A 420 21.19 -16.67 6.14
N LEU A 421 21.58 -15.49 5.70
CA LEU A 421 21.80 -14.32 6.56
C LEU A 421 20.55 -14.03 7.40
N GLU A 422 20.71 -14.04 8.73
CA GLU A 422 19.64 -13.76 9.69
C GLU A 422 19.72 -12.33 10.21
N SER A 423 20.94 -11.87 10.49
CA SER A 423 21.22 -10.49 10.92
C SER A 423 22.67 -10.11 10.65
N GLY A 424 22.92 -8.79 10.60
CA GLY A 424 24.25 -8.23 10.52
C GLY A 424 24.25 -6.82 11.14
N ASP A 425 25.38 -6.42 11.74
CA ASP A 425 25.55 -5.05 12.24
C ASP A 425 26.01 -4.14 11.10
N PHE A 426 25.05 -3.69 10.29
CA PHE A 426 25.26 -2.78 9.18
C PHE A 426 25.15 -1.31 9.61
N SER A 427 24.82 -1.01 10.86
CA SER A 427 24.80 0.35 11.39
C SER A 427 26.19 1.02 11.42
N LYS A 428 27.22 0.20 11.35
CA LYS A 428 28.64 0.63 11.27
C LYS A 428 29.28 0.35 9.92
N PHE A 429 28.47 0.01 8.93
CA PHE A 429 28.95 -0.31 7.60
C PHE A 429 29.61 0.90 6.95
N ASP A 430 30.90 0.84 6.73
CA ASP A 430 31.61 1.84 5.95
C ASP A 430 31.42 1.59 4.45
N SER A 431 30.41 2.25 3.90
CA SER A 431 30.11 2.22 2.46
C SER A 431 30.92 3.25 1.64
N SER A 432 31.89 3.95 2.24
CA SER A 432 32.59 5.11 1.62
C SER A 432 33.23 4.82 0.26
N ASN A 433 33.55 3.59 -0.02
CA ASN A 433 34.12 3.14 -1.29
C ASN A 433 33.17 2.23 -2.10
N ALA A 434 31.96 1.96 -1.61
CA ALA A 434 31.00 1.16 -2.35
C ALA A 434 30.42 1.96 -3.54
N GLU A 435 30.43 1.35 -4.72
CA GLU A 435 29.86 1.93 -5.95
C GLU A 435 28.68 1.12 -6.48
N ILE A 436 28.69 -0.19 -6.29
CA ILE A 436 27.69 -1.11 -6.84
C ILE A 436 27.07 -1.91 -5.70
N LEU A 437 25.76 -1.74 -5.48
CA LEU A 437 24.96 -2.48 -4.51
C LEU A 437 23.85 -3.32 -5.15
N GLU A 438 23.93 -3.55 -6.46
CA GLU A 438 22.96 -4.36 -7.19
C GLU A 438 22.78 -5.73 -6.53
N GLY A 439 21.54 -6.04 -6.14
CA GLY A 439 21.18 -7.34 -5.55
C GLY A 439 21.91 -7.73 -4.26
N THR A 440 22.55 -6.80 -3.55
CA THR A 440 23.40 -7.07 -2.37
C THR A 440 22.73 -8.04 -1.38
N PHE A 441 21.47 -7.82 -1.03
CA PHE A 441 20.69 -8.66 -0.10
C PHE A 441 19.57 -9.45 -0.80
N LYS A 442 19.59 -9.54 -2.12
CA LYS A 442 18.54 -10.23 -2.89
C LYS A 442 18.30 -11.65 -2.37
N ASN A 443 17.02 -11.98 -2.13
CA ASN A 443 16.60 -13.28 -1.59
C ASN A 443 17.20 -13.67 -0.22
N CYS A 444 17.58 -12.70 0.63
CA CYS A 444 17.95 -12.96 2.03
C CYS A 444 16.69 -13.27 2.85
N ARG A 445 16.18 -14.50 2.70
CA ARG A 445 14.87 -14.90 3.23
C ARG A 445 14.80 -14.98 4.76
N ASN A 446 15.93 -15.05 5.47
CA ASN A 446 15.96 -15.09 6.93
C ASN A 446 16.10 -13.71 7.58
N LEU A 447 16.42 -12.67 6.78
CA LEU A 447 16.57 -11.31 7.26
C LEU A 447 15.20 -10.71 7.64
N THR A 448 15.07 -10.23 8.88
CA THR A 448 13.79 -9.72 9.41
C THR A 448 13.75 -8.21 9.58
N SER A 449 14.88 -7.59 9.81
CA SER A 449 15.06 -6.14 9.88
C SER A 449 16.49 -5.77 9.51
N LEU A 450 16.66 -4.54 9.02
CA LEU A 450 17.97 -3.99 8.69
C LEU A 450 17.98 -2.47 8.88
N GLU A 451 19.11 -1.97 9.38
CA GLU A 451 19.47 -0.56 9.37
C GLU A 451 20.79 -0.40 8.64
N ILE A 452 20.84 0.50 7.65
CA ILE A 452 22.03 0.67 6.82
C ILE A 452 22.22 2.15 6.43
N TYR A 453 23.49 2.57 6.36
CA TYR A 453 23.92 3.88 5.87
C TYR A 453 24.57 3.74 4.51
N LEU A 454 24.22 4.60 3.55
CA LEU A 454 24.74 4.56 2.19
C LEU A 454 25.38 5.89 1.80
N ASN A 455 26.43 5.84 0.97
CA ASN A 455 27.20 7.03 0.63
C ASN A 455 26.98 7.52 -0.82
N SER A 456 27.67 8.63 -1.18
CA SER A 456 27.52 9.34 -2.45
C SER A 456 28.15 8.69 -3.68
N LYS A 457 28.94 7.61 -3.54
CA LYS A 457 29.59 6.96 -4.68
C LYS A 457 28.74 5.88 -5.37
N ILE A 458 27.63 5.49 -4.73
CA ILE A 458 26.78 4.40 -5.21
C ILE A 458 26.11 4.82 -6.53
N THR A 459 26.27 3.98 -7.54
CA THR A 459 25.71 4.18 -8.89
C THR A 459 24.45 3.39 -9.15
N THR A 460 24.25 2.26 -8.43
CA THR A 460 23.05 1.43 -8.56
C THR A 460 22.69 0.72 -7.26
N THR A 461 21.39 0.71 -6.96
CA THR A 461 20.78 -0.05 -5.87
C THR A 461 19.71 -1.01 -6.38
N SER A 462 19.70 -1.28 -7.70
CA SER A 462 18.71 -2.18 -8.29
C SER A 462 18.72 -3.55 -7.62
N TYR A 463 17.52 -4.11 -7.38
CA TYR A 463 17.31 -5.41 -6.69
C TYR A 463 17.93 -5.52 -5.29
N MET A 464 18.42 -4.45 -4.66
CA MET A 464 19.27 -4.51 -3.47
C MET A 464 18.67 -5.41 -2.35
N PHE A 465 17.38 -5.32 -2.11
CA PHE A 465 16.67 -6.12 -1.09
C PHE A 465 15.65 -7.09 -1.69
N ALA A 466 15.55 -7.19 -3.02
CA ALA A 466 14.49 -7.95 -3.68
C ALA A 466 14.35 -9.37 -3.16
N GLY A 467 13.14 -9.78 -2.76
CA GLY A 467 12.83 -11.12 -2.28
C GLY A 467 13.24 -11.43 -0.84
N CYS A 468 13.49 -10.41 -0.01
CA CYS A 468 13.66 -10.56 1.44
C CYS A 468 12.29 -10.77 2.11
N ILE A 469 11.67 -11.91 1.81
CA ILE A 469 10.26 -12.21 2.10
C ILE A 469 9.87 -12.15 3.59
N ASN A 470 10.81 -12.21 4.51
CA ASN A 470 10.57 -12.13 5.96
C ASN A 470 10.97 -10.77 6.57
N MET A 471 11.54 -9.85 5.78
CA MET A 471 11.87 -8.50 6.24
C MET A 471 10.59 -7.75 6.61
N LYS A 472 10.54 -7.19 7.82
CA LYS A 472 9.39 -6.45 8.34
C LYS A 472 9.64 -4.95 8.43
N TYR A 473 10.87 -4.57 8.78
CA TYR A 473 11.26 -3.20 9.03
C TYR A 473 12.60 -2.93 8.37
N LEU A 474 12.68 -1.81 7.65
CA LEU A 474 13.90 -1.34 7.01
C LEU A 474 14.07 0.15 7.25
N SER A 475 15.29 0.54 7.65
CA SER A 475 15.65 1.94 7.80
C SER A 475 16.90 2.25 6.99
N LEU A 476 16.77 3.21 6.08
CA LEU A 476 17.84 3.71 5.23
C LEU A 476 18.18 5.14 5.69
N TYR A 477 19.38 5.30 6.22
CA TYR A 477 19.81 6.56 6.83
C TYR A 477 20.91 7.24 6.04
N ASN A 478 20.85 8.57 5.97
CA ASN A 478 21.88 9.43 5.38
C ASN A 478 22.38 8.95 4.02
N CYS A 479 21.40 8.54 3.19
CA CYS A 479 21.65 7.95 1.87
C CYS A 479 21.90 9.07 0.86
N ASN A 480 23.06 9.74 0.95
CA ASN A 480 23.48 10.71 -0.04
C ASN A 480 23.97 9.99 -1.31
N MET A 481 23.04 9.41 -2.05
CA MET A 481 23.33 8.61 -3.25
C MET A 481 23.26 9.45 -4.52
N ILE A 482 23.92 10.58 -4.53
CA ILE A 482 23.89 11.54 -5.65
C ILE A 482 24.28 10.94 -7.01
N LYS A 483 24.97 9.81 -7.07
CA LYS A 483 25.35 9.13 -8.32
C LYS A 483 24.43 7.98 -8.67
N ASN A 484 23.42 7.67 -7.84
CA ASN A 484 22.55 6.53 -8.07
C ASN A 484 21.59 6.81 -9.24
N GLU A 485 21.76 6.08 -10.32
CA GLU A 485 20.92 6.20 -11.53
C GLU A 485 19.78 5.18 -11.56
N ASN A 486 19.93 4.03 -10.89
CA ASN A 486 18.99 2.92 -10.99
C ASN A 486 18.59 2.37 -9.61
N MET A 487 17.30 2.49 -9.29
CA MET A 487 16.66 1.92 -8.10
C MET A 487 15.64 0.83 -8.43
N SER A 488 15.59 0.38 -9.71
CA SER A 488 14.55 -0.56 -10.12
C SER A 488 14.57 -1.83 -9.30
N HIS A 489 13.38 -2.35 -8.99
CA HIS A 489 13.17 -3.59 -8.23
C HIS A 489 13.79 -3.63 -6.81
N MET A 490 14.15 -2.47 -6.23
CA MET A 490 14.95 -2.42 -4.99
C MET A 490 14.36 -3.24 -3.86
N PHE A 491 13.02 -3.27 -3.71
CA PHE A 491 12.30 -4.00 -2.67
C PHE A 491 11.31 -5.02 -3.26
N GLN A 492 11.50 -5.42 -4.51
CA GLN A 492 10.56 -6.30 -5.20
C GLN A 492 10.34 -7.60 -4.44
N GLY A 493 9.08 -7.91 -4.13
CA GLY A 493 8.68 -9.18 -3.50
C GLY A 493 8.94 -9.28 -2.01
N ASP A 494 9.25 -8.18 -1.32
CA ASP A 494 9.41 -8.11 0.13
C ASP A 494 8.04 -8.19 0.82
N SER A 495 7.41 -9.34 0.68
CA SER A 495 6.00 -9.56 0.98
C SER A 495 5.61 -9.39 2.46
N SER A 496 6.57 -9.40 3.37
CA SER A 496 6.36 -9.17 4.81
C SER A 496 6.74 -7.76 5.27
N LEU A 497 7.29 -6.92 4.39
CA LEU A 497 7.68 -5.55 4.73
C LEU A 497 6.44 -4.75 5.13
N VAL A 498 6.46 -4.19 6.35
CA VAL A 498 5.33 -3.44 6.94
C VAL A 498 5.59 -1.95 6.91
N TYR A 499 6.82 -1.54 7.15
CA TYR A 499 7.23 -0.16 7.26
C TYR A 499 8.66 0.02 6.73
N ILE A 500 8.87 1.11 6.02
CA ILE A 500 10.18 1.53 5.54
C ILE A 500 10.40 3.02 5.82
N LYS A 501 11.60 3.35 6.31
CA LYS A 501 12.03 4.72 6.57
C LYS A 501 13.17 5.09 5.64
N PHE A 502 13.00 6.24 4.97
CA PHE A 502 14.04 6.91 4.19
C PHE A 502 14.39 8.22 4.88
N GLU A 503 15.61 8.34 5.37
CA GLU A 503 16.08 9.56 6.01
C GLU A 503 17.26 10.13 5.24
N MET A 504 17.12 11.38 4.78
CA MET A 504 18.10 12.06 3.90
C MET A 504 18.46 11.19 2.68
N PHE A 505 17.42 10.70 1.99
CA PHE A 505 17.55 9.79 0.86
C PHE A 505 17.53 10.59 -0.44
N GLU A 506 18.69 10.70 -1.10
CA GLU A 506 18.87 11.48 -2.31
C GLU A 506 18.56 10.66 -3.57
N THR A 507 17.72 11.21 -4.46
CA THR A 507 17.27 10.55 -5.69
C THR A 507 17.46 11.40 -6.95
N SER A 508 18.18 12.51 -6.87
CA SER A 508 18.26 13.51 -7.95
C SER A 508 18.77 12.98 -9.30
N ASN A 509 19.59 11.94 -9.33
CA ASN A 509 20.08 11.35 -10.57
C ASN A 509 19.38 10.03 -10.95
N VAL A 510 18.40 9.58 -10.17
CA VAL A 510 17.68 8.35 -10.46
C VAL A 510 16.82 8.53 -11.72
N ASN A 511 17.02 7.67 -12.71
CA ASN A 511 16.25 7.64 -13.95
C ASN A 511 15.30 6.43 -14.05
N ASP A 512 15.53 5.36 -13.27
CA ASP A 512 14.71 4.15 -13.27
C ASP A 512 14.20 3.81 -11.85
N MET A 513 12.88 3.93 -11.67
CA MET A 513 12.15 3.56 -10.45
C MET A 513 11.15 2.43 -10.72
N ASN A 514 11.36 1.63 -11.77
CA ASN A 514 10.49 0.52 -12.12
C ASN A 514 10.41 -0.51 -10.99
N CYS A 515 9.22 -0.98 -10.63
CA CYS A 515 8.99 -2.06 -9.67
C CYS A 515 9.63 -1.86 -8.27
N VAL A 516 9.94 -0.64 -7.83
CA VAL A 516 10.68 -0.41 -6.57
C VAL A 516 10.01 -1.14 -5.40
N PHE A 517 8.69 -1.07 -5.24
CA PHE A 517 7.93 -1.73 -4.18
C PHE A 517 7.03 -2.85 -4.69
N TYR A 518 7.29 -3.37 -5.89
CA TYR A 518 6.48 -4.43 -6.48
C TYR A 518 6.29 -5.62 -5.54
N GLY A 519 5.05 -5.99 -5.24
CA GLY A 519 4.73 -7.15 -4.41
C GLY A 519 5.03 -7.01 -2.91
N CYS A 520 5.23 -5.79 -2.40
CA CYS A 520 5.34 -5.52 -0.96
C CYS A 520 3.96 -5.59 -0.30
N LYS A 521 3.39 -6.80 -0.23
CA LYS A 521 1.97 -7.03 0.11
C LYS A 521 1.53 -6.49 1.46
N LYS A 522 2.42 -6.51 2.48
CA LYS A 522 2.10 -6.07 3.84
C LYS A 522 2.51 -4.63 4.13
N LEU A 523 3.07 -3.91 3.15
CA LEU A 523 3.51 -2.54 3.33
C LEU A 523 2.32 -1.63 3.64
N LYS A 524 2.38 -0.94 4.79
CA LYS A 524 1.29 -0.09 5.29
C LYS A 524 1.61 1.39 5.19
N SER A 525 2.87 1.76 5.35
CA SER A 525 3.31 3.16 5.35
C SER A 525 4.79 3.29 4.98
N PHE A 526 5.11 4.49 4.51
CA PHE A 526 6.46 4.94 4.19
C PHE A 526 6.78 6.18 5.00
N GLU A 527 8.06 6.43 5.25
CA GLU A 527 8.55 7.74 5.73
C GLU A 527 9.65 8.22 4.78
N GLY A 528 9.54 9.49 4.34
CA GLY A 528 10.58 10.17 3.57
C GLY A 528 10.44 10.12 2.04
N ILE A 529 9.52 9.37 1.44
CA ILE A 529 9.37 9.33 -0.03
C ILE A 529 8.80 10.63 -0.62
N SER A 530 8.12 11.44 0.17
CA SER A 530 7.63 12.76 -0.26
C SER A 530 8.76 13.70 -0.70
N ASN A 531 9.96 13.49 -0.15
CA ASN A 531 11.14 14.33 -0.45
C ASN A 531 11.96 13.81 -1.64
N TRP A 532 11.54 12.75 -2.31
CA TRP A 532 12.29 12.24 -3.45
C TRP A 532 12.28 13.22 -4.62
N ASN A 533 13.45 13.51 -5.13
CA ASN A 533 13.59 14.26 -6.38
C ASN A 533 13.39 13.29 -7.56
N THR A 534 12.35 13.51 -8.34
CA THR A 534 11.97 12.65 -9.47
C THR A 534 12.22 13.31 -10.84
N GLU A 535 12.95 14.42 -10.88
CA GLU A 535 13.17 15.23 -12.09
C GLU A 535 13.78 14.43 -13.24
N ASN A 536 14.70 13.50 -12.96
CA ASN A 536 15.35 12.70 -13.97
C ASN A 536 14.69 11.35 -14.24
N VAL A 537 13.60 11.02 -13.54
CA VAL A 537 12.94 9.72 -13.64
C VAL A 537 12.22 9.59 -14.98
N THR A 538 12.51 8.50 -15.68
CA THR A 538 11.89 8.17 -16.99
C THR A 538 10.83 7.08 -16.90
N THR A 539 10.89 6.22 -15.88
CA THR A 539 9.89 5.18 -15.62
C THR A 539 9.63 4.97 -14.15
N MET A 540 8.33 4.85 -13.81
CA MET A 540 7.80 4.46 -12.51
C MET A 540 6.83 3.27 -12.67
N ALA A 541 7.00 2.50 -13.75
CA ALA A 541 6.13 1.37 -14.06
C ALA A 541 6.09 0.38 -12.89
N GLU A 542 4.90 -0.09 -12.54
CA GLU A 542 4.67 -1.09 -11.49
C GLU A 542 5.25 -0.74 -10.11
N MET A 543 5.55 0.54 -9.85
CA MET A 543 6.30 0.98 -8.67
C MET A 543 5.67 0.51 -7.36
N PHE A 544 4.34 0.55 -7.23
CA PHE A 544 3.59 0.09 -6.05
C PHE A 544 2.70 -1.12 -6.37
N ASN A 545 2.96 -1.81 -7.48
CA ASN A 545 2.16 -2.96 -7.89
C ASN A 545 2.13 -4.02 -6.79
N GLY A 546 0.93 -4.43 -6.36
CA GLY A 546 0.74 -5.47 -5.35
C GLY A 546 1.01 -5.03 -3.90
N CYS A 547 1.07 -3.72 -3.61
CA CYS A 547 1.09 -3.20 -2.24
C CYS A 547 -0.31 -3.30 -1.61
N GLU A 548 -0.76 -4.54 -1.37
CA GLU A 548 -2.14 -4.87 -1.02
C GLU A 548 -2.64 -4.23 0.29
N SER A 549 -1.75 -3.97 1.25
CA SER A 549 -2.07 -3.44 2.59
C SER A 549 -1.92 -1.93 2.72
N LEU A 550 -1.49 -1.24 1.66
CA LEU A 550 -1.31 0.20 1.67
C LEU A 550 -2.67 0.90 1.70
N ILE A 551 -2.93 1.68 2.76
CA ILE A 551 -4.24 2.32 2.99
C ILE A 551 -4.25 3.74 2.43
N THR A 552 -3.15 4.48 2.62
CA THR A 552 -2.94 5.84 2.14
C THR A 552 -1.52 5.97 1.58
N MET A 553 -1.36 6.80 0.58
CA MET A 553 -0.04 7.21 0.09
C MET A 553 0.48 8.39 0.90
N PRO A 554 1.80 8.52 1.10
CA PRO A 554 2.42 9.80 1.46
C PRO A 554 2.11 10.86 0.41
N ASP A 555 2.35 12.12 0.75
CA ASP A 555 2.19 13.20 -0.22
C ASP A 555 3.28 13.12 -1.30
N ILE A 556 2.87 12.73 -2.49
CA ILE A 556 3.68 12.64 -3.72
C ILE A 556 3.24 13.65 -4.77
N SER A 557 2.50 14.68 -4.36
CA SER A 557 1.96 15.71 -5.25
C SER A 557 3.05 16.55 -5.92
N ASP A 558 4.17 16.71 -5.25
CA ASP A 558 5.29 17.53 -5.73
C ASP A 558 6.33 16.73 -6.55
N TRP A 559 6.08 15.45 -6.83
CA TRP A 559 6.94 14.69 -7.73
C TRP A 559 6.93 15.28 -9.13
N ASN A 560 8.09 15.59 -9.66
CA ASN A 560 8.24 16.05 -11.03
C ASN A 560 8.19 14.86 -11.99
N THR A 561 7.11 14.77 -12.78
CA THR A 561 6.86 13.69 -13.73
C THR A 561 7.10 14.09 -15.19
N SER A 562 7.67 15.28 -15.44
CA SER A 562 7.84 15.83 -16.81
C SER A 562 8.69 14.96 -17.74
N ASN A 563 9.62 14.17 -17.22
CA ASN A 563 10.45 13.24 -17.99
C ASN A 563 9.91 11.79 -18.00
N VAL A 564 8.86 11.51 -17.23
CA VAL A 564 8.32 10.15 -17.11
C VAL A 564 7.56 9.76 -18.37
N LYS A 565 7.90 8.59 -18.91
CA LYS A 565 7.28 8.01 -20.10
C LYS A 565 6.36 6.84 -19.78
N ASP A 566 6.57 6.20 -18.64
CA ASP A 566 5.90 4.95 -18.29
C ASP A 566 5.49 4.92 -16.82
N ILE A 567 4.18 4.81 -16.59
CA ILE A 567 3.54 4.62 -15.29
C ILE A 567 2.51 3.48 -15.34
N HIS A 568 2.65 2.55 -16.30
CA HIS A 568 1.71 1.44 -16.36
C HIS A 568 1.70 0.67 -15.03
N GLN A 569 0.53 0.26 -14.61
CA GLN A 569 0.30 -0.53 -13.40
C GLN A 569 0.92 0.06 -12.10
N ILE A 570 1.17 1.38 -12.06
CA ILE A 570 1.87 2.02 -10.91
C ILE A 570 1.22 1.70 -9.56
N PHE A 571 -0.13 1.62 -9.49
CA PHE A 571 -0.89 1.26 -8.28
C PHE A 571 -1.66 -0.06 -8.44
N TYR A 572 -1.27 -0.90 -9.41
CA TYR A 572 -1.97 -2.17 -9.66
C TYR A 572 -2.07 -3.01 -8.38
N GLY A 573 -3.27 -3.49 -8.06
CA GLY A 573 -3.48 -4.38 -6.92
C GLY A 573 -3.27 -3.76 -5.54
N CYS A 574 -3.25 -2.43 -5.41
CA CYS A 574 -3.29 -1.73 -4.13
C CYS A 574 -4.69 -1.83 -3.50
N LYS A 575 -5.07 -3.04 -3.08
CA LYS A 575 -6.45 -3.40 -2.70
C LYS A 575 -7.03 -2.58 -1.56
N SER A 576 -6.19 -2.17 -0.61
CA SER A 576 -6.60 -1.41 0.58
C SER A 576 -6.53 0.11 0.41
N LEU A 577 -6.00 0.60 -0.71
CA LEU A 577 -5.81 2.03 -0.96
C LEU A 577 -7.16 2.73 -1.08
N ARG A 578 -7.41 3.72 -0.21
CA ARG A 578 -8.70 4.43 -0.12
C ARG A 578 -8.73 5.75 -0.84
N SER A 579 -7.60 6.44 -0.88
CA SER A 579 -7.42 7.74 -1.53
C SER A 579 -5.97 7.92 -1.95
N LEU A 580 -5.74 8.81 -2.88
CA LEU A 580 -4.43 9.27 -3.33
C LEU A 580 -4.20 10.72 -2.91
N PRO A 581 -2.96 11.19 -2.76
CA PRO A 581 -2.63 12.59 -2.67
C PRO A 581 -2.97 13.31 -3.98
N ASP A 582 -2.83 14.64 -4.01
CA ASP A 582 -3.15 15.44 -5.20
C ASP A 582 -2.14 15.21 -6.34
N ILE A 583 -2.41 14.21 -7.17
CA ILE A 583 -1.63 13.91 -8.38
C ILE A 583 -2.10 14.70 -9.61
N SER A 584 -2.96 15.69 -9.45
CA SER A 584 -3.39 16.59 -10.54
C SER A 584 -2.25 17.43 -11.11
N LYS A 585 -1.19 17.61 -10.30
CA LYS A 585 0.02 18.37 -10.66
C LYS A 585 1.01 17.56 -11.52
N TRP A 586 0.81 16.25 -11.67
CA TRP A 586 1.71 15.42 -12.46
C TRP A 586 1.67 15.83 -13.91
N ASP A 587 2.82 16.14 -14.48
CA ASP A 587 2.97 16.38 -15.92
C ASP A 587 2.98 15.04 -16.67
N THR A 588 1.95 14.81 -17.47
CA THR A 588 1.75 13.57 -18.23
C THR A 588 2.03 13.72 -19.73
N ASN A 589 2.59 14.86 -20.17
CA ASN A 589 2.84 15.17 -21.59
C ASN A 589 3.72 14.13 -22.29
N ASN A 590 4.60 13.47 -21.54
CA ASN A 590 5.54 12.50 -22.11
C ASN A 590 5.16 11.03 -21.87
N ILE A 591 4.03 10.78 -21.20
CA ILE A 591 3.58 9.41 -20.90
C ILE A 591 3.10 8.73 -22.18
N THR A 592 3.64 7.54 -22.42
CA THR A 592 3.27 6.64 -23.52
C THR A 592 2.59 5.37 -23.05
N ALA A 593 2.87 4.93 -21.78
CA ALA A 593 2.29 3.74 -21.20
C ALA A 593 1.57 4.08 -19.86
N LEU A 594 0.26 3.81 -19.83
CA LEU A 594 -0.63 4.20 -18.74
C LEU A 594 -1.61 3.07 -18.33
N TYR A 595 -1.62 1.96 -19.11
CA TYR A 595 -2.57 0.88 -18.89
C TYR A 595 -2.48 0.29 -17.47
N GLY A 596 -3.63 -0.06 -16.92
CA GLY A 596 -3.72 -0.70 -15.60
C GLY A 596 -3.27 0.15 -14.43
N ALA A 597 -3.11 1.49 -14.57
CA ALA A 597 -2.52 2.34 -13.53
C ALA A 597 -3.21 2.20 -12.16
N PHE A 598 -4.53 2.07 -12.13
CA PHE A 598 -5.32 1.89 -10.90
C PHE A 598 -6.00 0.51 -10.82
N CYS A 599 -5.60 -0.44 -11.67
CA CYS A 599 -6.22 -1.76 -11.73
C CYS A 599 -6.16 -2.47 -10.37
N GLY A 600 -7.29 -2.97 -9.88
CA GLY A 600 -7.37 -3.71 -8.62
C GLY A 600 -7.31 -2.85 -7.36
N CYS A 601 -7.40 -1.51 -7.47
CA CYS A 601 -7.55 -0.60 -6.31
C CYS A 601 -8.98 -0.71 -5.76
N SER A 602 -9.32 -1.87 -5.21
CA SER A 602 -10.70 -2.24 -4.90
C SER A 602 -11.35 -1.42 -3.79
N SER A 603 -10.56 -0.78 -2.93
CA SER A 603 -11.04 0.09 -1.84
C SER A 603 -11.01 1.59 -2.19
N LEU A 604 -10.51 1.97 -3.36
CA LEU A 604 -10.40 3.36 -3.78
C LEU A 604 -11.81 3.94 -3.97
N THR A 605 -12.10 5.04 -3.24
CA THR A 605 -13.45 5.64 -3.22
C THR A 605 -13.56 6.87 -4.11
N THR A 606 -12.49 7.60 -4.24
CA THR A 606 -12.37 8.84 -5.02
C THR A 606 -10.97 8.93 -5.62
N LEU A 607 -10.85 9.67 -6.71
CA LEU A 607 -9.58 10.03 -7.34
C LEU A 607 -9.33 11.52 -7.19
N PRO A 608 -8.07 11.98 -7.15
CA PRO A 608 -7.73 13.38 -7.38
C PRO A 608 -8.18 13.82 -8.78
N ASP A 609 -8.19 15.14 -9.01
CA ASP A 609 -8.56 15.69 -10.32
C ASP A 609 -7.47 15.36 -11.37
N ILE A 610 -7.75 14.35 -12.20
CA ILE A 610 -6.91 13.94 -13.34
C ILE A 610 -7.37 14.54 -14.68
N SER A 611 -8.27 15.52 -14.67
CA SER A 611 -8.79 16.15 -15.90
C SER A 611 -7.69 16.80 -16.75
N LYS A 612 -6.63 17.29 -16.10
CA LYS A 612 -5.48 17.94 -16.74
C LYS A 612 -4.46 16.98 -17.32
N TRP A 613 -4.58 15.69 -17.06
CA TRP A 613 -3.67 14.70 -17.61
C TRP A 613 -3.75 14.66 -19.13
N ARG A 614 -2.60 14.68 -19.75
CA ARG A 614 -2.46 14.57 -21.22
C ARG A 614 -2.17 13.12 -21.57
N ILE A 615 -3.00 12.57 -22.45
CA ILE A 615 -2.86 11.19 -22.94
C ILE A 615 -2.58 11.12 -24.44
N ASP A 616 -2.13 12.22 -25.02
CA ASP A 616 -1.93 12.35 -26.48
C ASP A 616 -0.98 11.30 -27.07
N LYS A 617 -0.06 10.76 -26.26
CA LYS A 617 0.91 9.73 -26.70
C LYS A 617 0.54 8.31 -26.25
N VAL A 618 -0.54 8.17 -25.48
CA VAL A 618 -0.95 6.88 -24.91
C VAL A 618 -1.65 6.03 -25.97
N GLN A 619 -1.21 4.79 -26.12
CA GLN A 619 -1.80 3.84 -27.05
C GLN A 619 -2.85 2.91 -26.39
N SER A 620 -2.78 2.70 -25.09
CA SER A 620 -3.67 1.79 -24.38
C SER A 620 -4.11 2.35 -23.02
N LEU A 621 -5.44 2.36 -22.82
CA LEU A 621 -6.11 2.61 -21.54
C LEU A 621 -6.66 1.29 -20.96
N ALA A 622 -6.22 0.13 -21.47
CA ALA A 622 -6.69 -1.15 -21.02
C ALA A 622 -6.52 -1.33 -19.51
N ASN A 623 -7.55 -1.85 -18.84
CA ASN A 623 -7.57 -2.10 -17.40
C ASN A 623 -7.33 -0.87 -16.50
N PHE A 624 -7.43 0.36 -16.98
CA PHE A 624 -7.01 1.55 -16.23
C PHE A 624 -7.72 1.66 -14.87
N PHE A 625 -9.04 1.43 -14.80
CA PHE A 625 -9.84 1.36 -13.57
C PHE A 625 -10.39 -0.05 -13.28
N HIS A 626 -9.82 -1.08 -13.88
CA HIS A 626 -10.27 -2.46 -13.70
C HIS A 626 -10.34 -2.83 -12.21
N ASP A 627 -11.47 -3.39 -11.75
CA ASP A 627 -11.72 -3.78 -10.35
C ASP A 627 -11.61 -2.64 -9.32
N CYS A 628 -11.77 -1.38 -9.70
CA CYS A 628 -11.96 -0.26 -8.76
C CYS A 628 -13.39 -0.30 -8.19
N ARG A 629 -13.68 -1.36 -7.41
CA ARG A 629 -15.05 -1.72 -7.02
C ARG A 629 -15.75 -0.65 -6.20
N MET A 630 -15.05 0.06 -5.31
CA MET A 630 -15.59 1.08 -4.41
C MET A 630 -15.62 2.49 -5.01
N LEU A 631 -15.08 2.67 -6.22
CA LEU A 631 -15.04 3.96 -6.91
C LEU A 631 -16.46 4.43 -7.21
N LYS A 632 -16.82 5.61 -6.71
CA LYS A 632 -18.17 6.17 -6.80
C LYS A 632 -18.35 7.14 -7.97
N GLU A 633 -17.30 7.86 -8.28
CA GLU A 633 -17.24 8.90 -9.30
C GLU A 633 -15.84 8.93 -9.92
N ILE A 634 -15.76 9.38 -11.14
CA ILE A 634 -14.52 9.58 -11.90
C ILE A 634 -14.39 11.08 -12.15
N PRO A 635 -13.19 11.67 -11.98
CA PRO A 635 -12.93 13.06 -12.39
C PRO A 635 -13.28 13.28 -13.85
N ASP A 636 -13.50 14.53 -14.23
CA ASP A 636 -13.83 14.88 -15.62
C ASP A 636 -12.68 14.54 -16.57
N ILE A 637 -12.87 13.50 -17.37
CA ILE A 637 -11.92 13.02 -18.38
C ILE A 637 -12.37 13.38 -19.81
N SER A 638 -13.33 14.29 -19.96
CA SER A 638 -13.87 14.70 -21.27
C SER A 638 -12.83 15.36 -22.16
N CYS A 639 -11.83 16.00 -21.55
CA CYS A 639 -10.74 16.69 -22.26
C CYS A 639 -9.59 15.76 -22.67
N TRP A 640 -9.65 14.48 -22.36
CA TRP A 640 -8.61 13.54 -22.77
C TRP A 640 -8.61 13.32 -24.29
N ASN A 641 -7.47 13.53 -24.91
CA ASN A 641 -7.29 13.26 -26.34
C ASN A 641 -6.98 11.79 -26.56
N ALA A 642 -7.99 11.02 -26.95
CA ALA A 642 -7.90 9.58 -27.17
C ALA A 642 -7.47 9.18 -28.61
N SER A 643 -7.08 10.13 -29.46
CA SER A 643 -6.83 9.87 -30.89
C SER A 643 -5.76 8.81 -31.18
N ASN A 644 -4.82 8.57 -30.28
CA ASN A 644 -3.80 7.52 -30.41
C ASN A 644 -4.17 6.22 -29.69
N VAL A 645 -5.29 6.18 -28.97
CA VAL A 645 -5.69 5.01 -28.19
C VAL A 645 -6.29 3.94 -29.10
N ASN A 646 -5.70 2.74 -29.05
CA ASN A 646 -6.17 1.57 -29.83
C ASN A 646 -6.83 0.49 -28.95
N ASP A 647 -6.66 0.55 -27.61
CA ASP A 647 -7.20 -0.43 -26.69
C ASP A 647 -7.80 0.25 -25.44
N ILE A 648 -9.13 0.09 -25.29
CA ILE A 648 -9.89 0.53 -24.10
C ILE A 648 -10.52 -0.66 -23.37
N SER A 649 -9.99 -1.87 -23.63
CA SER A 649 -10.55 -3.07 -23.00
C SER A 649 -10.48 -3.01 -21.48
N LYS A 650 -11.58 -3.42 -20.84
CA LYS A 650 -11.71 -3.45 -19.38
C LYS A 650 -11.46 -2.12 -18.67
N LEU A 651 -11.59 -1.00 -19.38
CA LEU A 651 -11.31 0.34 -18.82
C LEU A 651 -12.03 0.56 -17.48
N PHE A 652 -13.32 0.20 -17.39
CA PHE A 652 -14.16 0.31 -16.19
C PHE A 652 -14.64 -1.06 -15.68
N TYR A 653 -13.94 -2.13 -16.00
CA TYR A 653 -14.33 -3.49 -15.62
C TYR A 653 -14.57 -3.62 -14.11
N ASN A 654 -15.74 -4.11 -13.69
CA ASN A 654 -16.14 -4.28 -12.29
C ASN A 654 -16.06 -3.01 -11.41
N CYS A 655 -16.18 -1.83 -11.96
CA CYS A 655 -16.42 -0.60 -11.18
C CYS A 655 -17.86 -0.64 -10.62
N THR A 656 -18.08 -1.51 -9.62
CA THR A 656 -19.42 -1.91 -9.19
C THR A 656 -20.21 -0.81 -8.51
N PHE A 657 -19.56 0.15 -7.86
CA PHE A 657 -20.20 1.28 -7.18
C PHE A 657 -20.32 2.53 -8.03
N LEU A 658 -19.72 2.54 -9.21
CA LEU A 658 -19.79 3.66 -10.14
C LEU A 658 -21.23 3.87 -10.58
N ARG A 659 -21.75 5.09 -10.42
CA ARG A 659 -23.12 5.47 -10.77
C ARG A 659 -23.22 6.23 -12.06
N ASP A 660 -22.17 6.95 -12.38
CA ASP A 660 -22.07 7.85 -13.51
C ASP A 660 -20.65 7.88 -14.06
N ILE A 661 -20.50 8.17 -15.33
CA ILE A 661 -19.23 8.34 -16.04
C ILE A 661 -19.26 9.73 -16.68
N PRO A 662 -18.19 10.54 -16.53
CA PRO A 662 -18.13 11.84 -17.19
C PRO A 662 -18.32 11.72 -18.71
N SER A 663 -18.69 12.83 -19.36
CA SER A 663 -18.83 12.84 -20.82
C SER A 663 -17.52 12.41 -21.50
N ILE A 664 -17.61 11.37 -22.31
CA ILE A 664 -16.52 10.85 -23.15
C ILE A 664 -16.97 10.83 -24.64
N ASP A 665 -17.98 11.63 -24.96
CA ASP A 665 -18.55 11.76 -26.29
C ASP A 665 -17.59 12.40 -27.29
N ASN A 666 -16.67 13.26 -26.82
CA ASN A 666 -15.67 13.93 -27.63
C ASN A 666 -14.39 13.12 -27.86
N TRP A 667 -14.29 11.92 -27.28
CA TRP A 667 -13.14 11.07 -27.53
C TRP A 667 -13.05 10.65 -29.00
N ASP A 668 -11.93 10.92 -29.64
CA ASP A 668 -11.64 10.37 -30.95
C ASP A 668 -11.28 8.88 -30.81
N THR A 669 -12.23 8.03 -31.15
CA THR A 669 -12.09 6.57 -31.06
C THR A 669 -11.74 5.91 -32.40
N SER A 670 -11.34 6.71 -33.41
CA SER A 670 -11.07 6.22 -34.77
C SER A 670 -9.98 5.14 -34.83
N ASN A 671 -9.04 5.14 -33.88
CA ASN A 671 -7.98 4.13 -33.81
C ASN A 671 -8.30 2.95 -32.87
N VAL A 672 -9.43 2.97 -32.18
CA VAL A 672 -9.78 1.91 -31.23
C VAL A 672 -10.12 0.60 -31.95
N LYS A 673 -9.39 -0.46 -31.59
CA LYS A 673 -9.60 -1.81 -32.10
C LYS A 673 -10.24 -2.74 -31.08
N ASN A 674 -9.99 -2.51 -29.81
CA ASN A 674 -10.39 -3.39 -28.73
C ASN A 674 -11.25 -2.66 -27.69
N MET A 675 -12.54 -3.04 -27.62
CA MET A 675 -13.51 -2.54 -26.63
C MET A 675 -14.00 -3.67 -25.71
N LYS A 676 -13.23 -4.76 -25.62
CA LYS A 676 -13.62 -5.94 -24.82
C LYS A 676 -13.87 -5.56 -23.37
N GLU A 677 -15.07 -5.88 -22.87
CA GLU A 677 -15.44 -5.74 -21.45
C GLU A 677 -15.23 -4.33 -20.86
N THR A 678 -15.25 -3.26 -21.67
CA THR A 678 -14.99 -1.88 -21.22
C THR A 678 -15.84 -1.48 -20.03
N PHE A 679 -17.14 -1.78 -20.03
CA PHE A 679 -18.09 -1.48 -18.96
C PHE A 679 -18.57 -2.73 -18.20
N PHE A 680 -17.90 -3.87 -18.40
CA PHE A 680 -18.32 -5.13 -17.75
C PHE A 680 -18.47 -4.96 -16.25
N GLY A 681 -19.60 -5.37 -15.71
CA GLY A 681 -19.81 -5.45 -14.26
C GLY A 681 -19.99 -4.10 -13.56
N CYS A 682 -20.21 -3.00 -14.28
CA CYS A 682 -20.65 -1.71 -13.74
C CYS A 682 -22.10 -1.81 -13.25
N LYS A 683 -22.31 -2.55 -12.15
CA LYS A 683 -23.65 -3.02 -11.72
C LYS A 683 -24.59 -1.88 -11.32
N ASN A 684 -24.02 -0.75 -10.81
CA ASN A 684 -24.78 0.39 -10.33
C ASN A 684 -24.83 1.57 -11.30
N LEU A 685 -24.19 1.46 -12.46
CA LEU A 685 -24.24 2.46 -13.52
C LEU A 685 -25.69 2.62 -14.01
N LEU A 686 -26.19 3.84 -13.93
CA LEU A 686 -27.59 4.15 -14.28
C LEU A 686 -27.73 4.56 -15.76
N PHE A 687 -26.76 5.30 -16.24
CA PHE A 687 -26.70 5.83 -17.60
C PHE A 687 -25.29 5.67 -18.14
N LEU A 688 -25.19 5.43 -19.42
CA LEU A 688 -23.93 5.58 -20.16
C LEU A 688 -23.78 7.03 -20.63
N PRO A 689 -22.55 7.57 -20.73
CA PRO A 689 -22.32 8.80 -21.46
C PRO A 689 -22.77 8.64 -22.93
N ASP A 690 -22.98 9.76 -23.63
CA ASP A 690 -23.37 9.70 -25.06
C ASP A 690 -22.20 9.21 -25.94
N ILE A 691 -22.13 7.90 -26.11
CA ILE A 691 -21.13 7.21 -26.95
C ILE A 691 -21.63 7.01 -28.40
N SER A 692 -22.72 7.67 -28.80
CA SER A 692 -23.28 7.56 -30.14
C SER A 692 -22.34 8.10 -31.24
N ARG A 693 -21.44 9.00 -30.86
CA ARG A 693 -20.47 9.64 -31.77
C ARG A 693 -19.15 8.84 -31.92
N TRP A 694 -18.97 7.78 -31.15
CA TRP A 694 -17.76 7.01 -31.25
C TRP A 694 -17.58 6.39 -32.62
N ASN A 695 -16.43 6.62 -33.23
CA ASN A 695 -16.04 5.97 -34.49
C ASN A 695 -15.60 4.53 -34.20
N THR A 696 -16.41 3.57 -34.57
CA THR A 696 -16.15 2.15 -34.32
C THR A 696 -15.65 1.40 -35.54
N SER A 697 -15.30 2.11 -36.64
CA SER A 697 -14.92 1.51 -37.93
C SER A 697 -13.75 0.52 -37.87
N ASN A 698 -12.83 0.70 -36.93
CA ASN A 698 -11.67 -0.14 -36.70
C ASN A 698 -11.82 -1.17 -35.58
N VAL A 699 -12.99 -1.22 -34.92
CA VAL A 699 -13.21 -2.09 -33.77
C VAL A 699 -13.33 -3.54 -34.22
N GLU A 700 -12.48 -4.40 -33.68
CA GLU A 700 -12.44 -5.82 -33.96
C GLU A 700 -13.20 -6.66 -32.93
N THR A 701 -13.35 -6.18 -31.67
CA THR A 701 -14.06 -6.90 -30.62
C THR A 701 -14.89 -5.97 -29.74
N MET A 702 -16.14 -6.38 -29.53
CA MET A 702 -17.09 -5.78 -28.58
C MET A 702 -17.53 -6.81 -27.53
N GLU A 703 -16.71 -7.87 -27.33
CA GLU A 703 -17.01 -8.93 -26.37
C GLU A 703 -17.27 -8.37 -24.98
N GLY A 704 -18.43 -8.70 -24.40
CA GLY A 704 -18.80 -8.34 -23.03
C GLY A 704 -18.88 -6.85 -22.72
N LEU A 705 -18.97 -6.00 -23.73
CA LEU A 705 -18.84 -4.52 -23.60
C LEU A 705 -19.70 -3.96 -22.44
N PHE A 706 -20.97 -4.37 -22.35
CA PHE A 706 -21.92 -3.95 -21.29
C PHE A 706 -22.34 -5.12 -20.38
N ASN A 707 -21.64 -6.24 -20.41
CA ASN A 707 -22.01 -7.44 -19.65
C ASN A 707 -22.12 -7.12 -18.16
N LYS A 708 -23.22 -7.55 -17.51
CA LYS A 708 -23.55 -7.30 -16.09
C LYS A 708 -23.77 -5.84 -15.71
N CYS A 709 -24.06 -4.94 -16.64
CA CYS A 709 -24.53 -3.59 -16.34
C CYS A 709 -26.01 -3.66 -15.91
N LYS A 710 -26.26 -4.10 -14.68
CA LYS A 710 -27.59 -4.54 -14.23
C LYS A 710 -28.62 -3.43 -14.18
N LYS A 711 -28.21 -2.15 -13.94
CA LYS A 711 -29.12 -1.02 -13.72
C LYS A 711 -29.30 -0.11 -14.94
N ILE A 712 -28.54 -0.30 -16.01
CA ILE A 712 -28.74 0.45 -17.25
C ILE A 712 -30.09 0.11 -17.81
N SER A 713 -30.96 1.13 -17.95
CA SER A 713 -32.32 0.95 -18.47
C SER A 713 -32.45 1.31 -19.93
N HIS A 714 -31.55 2.16 -20.44
CA HIS A 714 -31.51 2.65 -21.82
C HIS A 714 -30.06 2.76 -22.27
N LEU A 715 -29.84 2.56 -23.55
CA LEU A 715 -28.54 2.76 -24.21
C LEU A 715 -28.56 4.06 -25.01
N PRO A 716 -27.41 4.77 -25.18
CA PRO A 716 -27.28 5.82 -26.18
C PRO A 716 -27.57 5.26 -27.59
N ASP A 717 -27.71 6.15 -28.60
CA ASP A 717 -27.98 5.73 -29.98
C ASP A 717 -26.75 5.08 -30.64
N ILE A 718 -26.47 3.82 -30.29
CA ILE A 718 -25.41 3.01 -30.87
C ILE A 718 -25.79 2.43 -32.27
N ALA A 719 -26.92 2.80 -32.83
CA ALA A 719 -27.33 2.41 -34.18
C ALA A 719 -26.33 2.85 -35.26
N LYS A 720 -25.68 3.98 -35.03
CA LYS A 720 -24.67 4.58 -35.90
C LYS A 720 -23.32 3.93 -35.94
N TRP A 721 -23.08 2.97 -35.04
CA TRP A 721 -21.78 2.28 -34.93
C TRP A 721 -21.49 1.46 -36.19
N ILE A 722 -20.28 1.60 -36.67
CA ILE A 722 -19.79 0.89 -37.87
C ILE A 722 -19.17 -0.44 -37.36
N THR A 723 -19.79 -1.59 -37.73
CA THR A 723 -19.39 -2.89 -37.15
C THR A 723 -18.68 -3.79 -38.16
N VAL A 724 -18.27 -3.25 -39.34
CA VAL A 724 -17.71 -4.00 -40.46
C VAL A 724 -16.46 -4.83 -40.08
N GLN A 725 -15.64 -4.37 -39.13
CA GLN A 725 -14.42 -5.09 -38.68
C GLN A 725 -14.66 -6.01 -37.48
N VAL A 726 -15.86 -5.98 -36.90
CA VAL A 726 -16.15 -6.71 -35.64
C VAL A 726 -16.19 -8.22 -35.90
N LYS A 727 -15.37 -8.95 -35.16
CA LYS A 727 -15.25 -10.42 -35.21
C LYS A 727 -16.07 -11.10 -34.12
N THR A 728 -16.29 -10.43 -32.96
CA THR A 728 -17.06 -10.99 -31.86
C THR A 728 -17.85 -9.93 -31.10
N MET A 729 -19.11 -10.29 -30.82
CA MET A 729 -20.05 -9.56 -29.95
C MET A 729 -20.52 -10.45 -28.78
N LYS A 730 -19.72 -11.49 -28.46
CA LYS A 730 -20.02 -12.44 -27.40
C LYS A 730 -20.35 -11.70 -26.10
N SER A 731 -21.48 -12.08 -25.49
CA SER A 731 -21.94 -11.57 -24.19
C SER A 731 -22.07 -10.04 -24.09
N MET A 732 -22.20 -9.32 -25.20
CA MET A 732 -22.14 -7.83 -25.23
C MET A 732 -23.12 -7.19 -24.26
N PHE A 733 -24.36 -7.66 -24.20
CA PHE A 733 -25.42 -7.14 -23.32
C PHE A 733 -25.82 -8.15 -22.22
N ARG A 734 -25.05 -9.21 -22.03
CA ARG A 734 -25.39 -10.27 -21.09
C ARG A 734 -25.61 -9.70 -19.69
N LYS A 735 -26.73 -10.09 -19.04
CA LYS A 735 -27.13 -9.65 -17.69
C LYS A 735 -27.36 -8.14 -17.54
N CYS A 736 -27.78 -7.47 -18.63
CA CYS A 736 -28.32 -6.11 -18.55
C CYS A 736 -29.79 -6.19 -18.12
N GLY A 737 -30.01 -6.56 -16.86
CA GLY A 737 -31.32 -6.96 -16.36
C GLY A 737 -32.37 -5.87 -16.31
N SER A 738 -32.02 -4.57 -16.33
CA SER A 738 -32.94 -3.43 -16.36
C SER A 738 -33.16 -2.84 -17.75
N LEU A 739 -32.45 -3.34 -18.77
CA LEU A 739 -32.54 -2.82 -20.13
C LEU A 739 -33.91 -3.14 -20.73
N LYS A 740 -34.69 -2.09 -21.07
CA LYS A 740 -36.07 -2.22 -21.54
C LYS A 740 -36.19 -2.32 -23.06
N SER A 741 -35.30 -1.68 -23.78
CA SER A 741 -35.26 -1.66 -25.25
C SER A 741 -33.83 -1.52 -25.75
N LEU A 742 -33.59 -1.96 -26.96
CA LEU A 742 -32.33 -1.75 -27.69
C LEU A 742 -32.54 -0.61 -28.70
N PRO A 743 -31.49 0.18 -29.01
CA PRO A 743 -31.47 1.05 -30.18
C PRO A 743 -31.67 0.27 -31.47
N ASN A 744 -32.00 0.94 -32.59
CA ASN A 744 -32.16 0.25 -33.85
C ASN A 744 -30.82 -0.24 -34.44
N ILE A 745 -30.44 -1.46 -34.07
CA ILE A 745 -29.18 -2.13 -34.49
C ILE A 745 -29.34 -2.91 -35.81
N GLN A 746 -30.40 -2.66 -36.57
CA GLN A 746 -30.70 -3.33 -37.83
C GLN A 746 -29.57 -3.15 -38.87
N GLU A 747 -28.93 -1.97 -38.87
CA GLU A 747 -27.91 -1.63 -39.88
C GLU A 747 -26.48 -2.10 -39.47
N TRP A 748 -26.33 -2.82 -38.34
CA TRP A 748 -25.03 -3.37 -37.99
C TRP A 748 -24.57 -4.42 -39.00
N ASN A 749 -23.39 -4.23 -39.52
CA ASN A 749 -22.77 -5.17 -40.43
C ASN A 749 -22.18 -6.33 -39.61
N THR A 750 -22.75 -7.53 -39.78
CA THR A 750 -22.31 -8.76 -39.09
C THR A 750 -21.52 -9.73 -39.96
N ASN A 751 -21.11 -9.31 -41.18
CA ASN A 751 -20.42 -10.19 -42.14
C ASN A 751 -19.16 -10.85 -41.59
N ASN A 752 -18.41 -10.17 -40.73
CA ASN A 752 -17.15 -10.66 -40.17
C ASN A 752 -17.34 -11.28 -38.80
N VAL A 753 -18.57 -11.25 -38.24
CA VAL A 753 -18.84 -11.76 -36.89
C VAL A 753 -18.92 -13.28 -36.91
N THR A 754 -18.09 -13.91 -36.08
CA THR A 754 -18.07 -15.38 -35.89
C THR A 754 -18.70 -15.82 -34.58
N ASN A 755 -18.82 -14.93 -33.59
CA ASN A 755 -19.30 -15.28 -32.26
C ASN A 755 -20.25 -14.21 -31.69
N ILE A 756 -21.49 -14.62 -31.42
CA ILE A 756 -22.54 -13.86 -30.73
C ILE A 756 -23.07 -14.60 -29.51
N ASN A 757 -22.30 -15.56 -28.98
CA ASN A 757 -22.67 -16.37 -27.82
C ASN A 757 -23.13 -15.49 -26.65
N SER A 758 -24.31 -15.83 -26.09
CA SER A 758 -24.86 -15.19 -24.91
C SER A 758 -25.03 -13.65 -25.03
N MET A 759 -25.12 -13.10 -26.24
CA MET A 759 -25.10 -11.63 -26.46
C MET A 759 -26.21 -10.94 -25.68
N PHE A 760 -27.42 -11.51 -25.57
CA PHE A 760 -28.56 -10.94 -24.84
C PHE A 760 -28.99 -11.80 -23.65
N THR A 761 -28.18 -12.78 -23.24
CA THR A 761 -28.52 -13.69 -22.12
C THR A 761 -28.86 -12.87 -20.86
N ASP A 762 -29.99 -13.24 -20.19
CA ASP A 762 -30.48 -12.64 -18.95
C ASP A 762 -30.78 -11.11 -19.06
N CYS A 763 -31.21 -10.64 -20.25
CA CYS A 763 -31.82 -9.32 -20.44
C CYS A 763 -33.30 -9.38 -20.02
N ILE A 764 -33.56 -9.60 -18.75
CA ILE A 764 -34.87 -9.98 -18.22
C ILE A 764 -35.98 -8.93 -18.43
N SER A 765 -35.60 -7.62 -18.47
CA SER A 765 -36.56 -6.52 -18.64
C SER A 765 -36.82 -6.15 -20.10
N LEU A 766 -36.09 -6.74 -21.05
CA LEU A 766 -36.27 -6.47 -22.47
C LEU A 766 -37.61 -7.01 -22.94
N ILE A 767 -38.41 -6.13 -23.58
CA ILE A 767 -39.78 -6.46 -24.00
C ILE A 767 -39.87 -6.74 -25.50
N SER A 768 -38.95 -6.26 -26.30
CA SER A 768 -38.92 -6.47 -27.74
C SER A 768 -37.50 -6.32 -28.29
N PHE A 769 -37.26 -6.90 -29.45
CA PHE A 769 -36.05 -6.73 -30.23
C PHE A 769 -36.29 -5.77 -31.40
N PRO A 770 -35.27 -4.96 -31.80
CA PRO A 770 -35.29 -4.27 -33.07
C PRO A 770 -35.25 -5.28 -34.21
N ASP A 771 -35.55 -4.81 -35.44
CA ASP A 771 -35.44 -5.67 -36.64
C ASP A 771 -33.98 -6.08 -36.87
N ILE A 772 -33.67 -7.34 -36.69
CA ILE A 772 -32.35 -7.99 -36.91
C ILE A 772 -32.37 -8.90 -38.12
N THR A 773 -33.39 -8.81 -38.98
CA THR A 773 -33.50 -9.63 -40.18
C THR A 773 -32.41 -9.41 -41.20
N LYS A 774 -31.74 -8.22 -41.16
CA LYS A 774 -30.63 -7.88 -42.08
C LYS A 774 -29.26 -8.40 -41.58
N TRP A 775 -29.19 -8.99 -40.42
CA TRP A 775 -27.90 -9.53 -39.95
C TRP A 775 -27.46 -10.70 -40.83
N GLU A 776 -26.27 -10.60 -41.37
CA GLU A 776 -25.58 -11.65 -42.08
C GLU A 776 -25.02 -12.68 -41.09
N THR A 777 -25.58 -13.90 -41.06
CA THR A 777 -25.20 -14.93 -40.08
C THR A 777 -24.33 -16.02 -40.67
N SER A 778 -24.00 -15.94 -42.01
CA SER A 778 -23.27 -16.97 -42.76
C SER A 778 -21.87 -17.28 -42.19
N ASN A 779 -21.27 -16.41 -41.42
CA ASN A 779 -19.93 -16.61 -40.81
C ASN A 779 -20.01 -16.92 -39.31
N ILE A 780 -21.20 -16.89 -38.73
CA ILE A 780 -21.38 -17.18 -37.29
C ILE A 780 -21.17 -18.65 -37.01
N GLU A 781 -20.33 -18.98 -36.06
CA GLU A 781 -20.02 -20.33 -35.58
C GLU A 781 -20.65 -20.63 -34.22
N ASP A 782 -20.77 -19.60 -33.36
CA ASP A 782 -21.28 -19.74 -31.99
C ASP A 782 -22.33 -18.67 -31.67
N MET A 783 -23.55 -19.12 -31.43
CA MET A 783 -24.70 -18.34 -30.97
C MET A 783 -25.42 -19.00 -29.78
N ALA A 784 -24.71 -19.86 -29.04
CA ALA A 784 -25.28 -20.51 -27.86
C ALA A 784 -25.79 -19.48 -26.86
N GLY A 785 -27.00 -19.72 -26.32
CA GLY A 785 -27.60 -18.83 -25.31
C GLY A 785 -27.93 -17.41 -25.81
N LEU A 786 -27.96 -17.15 -27.10
CA LEU A 786 -28.08 -15.80 -27.65
C LEU A 786 -29.19 -14.96 -26.99
N PHE A 787 -30.39 -15.54 -26.81
CA PHE A 787 -31.55 -14.90 -26.19
C PHE A 787 -31.97 -15.54 -24.86
N SER A 788 -31.16 -16.44 -24.31
CA SER A 788 -31.44 -17.15 -23.06
C SER A 788 -31.82 -16.19 -21.95
N GLY A 789 -32.92 -16.45 -21.21
CA GLY A 789 -33.36 -15.62 -20.09
C GLY A 789 -33.90 -14.23 -20.48
N CYS A 790 -34.31 -14.06 -21.74
CA CYS A 790 -35.12 -12.88 -22.15
C CYS A 790 -36.57 -13.11 -21.74
N GLU A 791 -36.85 -13.06 -20.44
CA GLU A 791 -38.09 -13.54 -19.83
C GLU A 791 -39.35 -12.80 -20.28
N ASN A 792 -39.25 -11.51 -20.66
CA ASN A 792 -40.39 -10.64 -21.00
C ASN A 792 -40.60 -10.44 -22.50
N VAL A 793 -39.80 -11.04 -23.34
CA VAL A 793 -39.96 -10.94 -24.80
C VAL A 793 -41.08 -11.87 -25.25
N GLU A 794 -42.14 -11.31 -25.83
CA GLU A 794 -43.29 -12.06 -26.33
C GLU A 794 -43.11 -12.53 -27.77
N ILE A 795 -42.47 -11.73 -28.62
CA ILE A 795 -42.28 -11.99 -30.05
C ILE A 795 -40.87 -11.58 -30.47
N PHE A 796 -40.19 -12.46 -31.18
CA PHE A 796 -38.92 -12.14 -31.85
C PHE A 796 -39.18 -11.68 -33.29
N PRO A 797 -38.25 -10.89 -33.90
CA PRO A 797 -38.33 -10.57 -35.33
C PRO A 797 -38.22 -11.86 -36.19
N ASP A 798 -38.54 -11.72 -37.50
CA ASP A 798 -38.41 -12.85 -38.43
C ASP A 798 -36.96 -13.28 -38.61
N LEU A 799 -36.59 -14.41 -38.05
CA LEU A 799 -35.25 -15.00 -38.16
C LEU A 799 -35.10 -16.00 -39.31
N SER A 800 -36.13 -16.18 -40.15
CA SER A 800 -36.18 -17.23 -41.19
C SER A 800 -35.07 -17.11 -42.24
N LYS A 801 -34.50 -15.89 -42.44
CA LYS A 801 -33.44 -15.60 -43.38
C LYS A 801 -32.05 -15.94 -42.88
N TRP A 802 -31.87 -16.21 -41.62
CA TRP A 802 -30.56 -16.48 -41.01
C TRP A 802 -29.96 -17.78 -41.58
N ASP A 803 -28.68 -17.68 -41.95
CA ASP A 803 -27.90 -18.81 -42.47
C ASP A 803 -27.14 -19.52 -41.37
N MET A 804 -27.56 -20.75 -41.04
CA MET A 804 -27.03 -21.53 -39.91
C MET A 804 -26.01 -22.61 -40.36
N ARG A 805 -25.51 -22.55 -41.63
CA ARG A 805 -24.65 -23.63 -42.16
C ARG A 805 -23.31 -23.75 -41.45
N LYS A 806 -22.74 -22.64 -40.91
CA LYS A 806 -21.50 -22.65 -40.16
C LYS A 806 -21.67 -22.76 -38.65
N VAL A 807 -22.89 -22.63 -38.16
CA VAL A 807 -23.17 -22.65 -36.71
C VAL A 807 -22.86 -24.04 -36.13
N LEU A 808 -22.03 -24.08 -35.12
CA LEU A 808 -21.63 -25.26 -34.37
C LEU A 808 -22.35 -25.33 -33.01
N TYR A 809 -22.64 -24.17 -32.42
CA TYR A 809 -23.26 -24.05 -31.10
C TYR A 809 -24.44 -23.10 -31.14
N MET A 810 -25.64 -23.60 -30.83
CA MET A 810 -26.89 -22.87 -30.65
C MET A 810 -27.71 -23.40 -29.47
N ASN A 811 -27.09 -24.21 -28.59
CA ASN A 811 -27.71 -24.69 -27.37
C ASN A 811 -28.21 -23.52 -26.51
N TRP A 812 -29.32 -23.70 -25.82
CA TRP A 812 -29.93 -22.70 -24.94
C TRP A 812 -30.32 -21.36 -25.62
N MET A 813 -30.46 -21.31 -26.93
CA MET A 813 -30.66 -20.05 -27.66
C MET A 813 -31.89 -19.27 -27.18
N PHE A 814 -33.01 -19.96 -26.88
CA PHE A 814 -34.26 -19.40 -26.33
C PHE A 814 -34.59 -19.99 -24.94
N TYR A 815 -33.62 -20.50 -24.25
CA TYR A 815 -33.76 -21.07 -22.90
C TYR A 815 -34.31 -20.03 -21.92
N GLU A 816 -35.33 -20.37 -21.14
CA GLU A 816 -36.02 -19.47 -20.19
C GLU A 816 -36.61 -18.17 -20.79
N CYS A 817 -36.99 -18.18 -22.07
CA CYS A 817 -37.82 -17.11 -22.66
C CYS A 817 -39.29 -17.35 -22.23
N ASN A 818 -39.63 -17.04 -20.99
CA ASN A 818 -40.89 -17.50 -20.37
C ASN A 818 -42.16 -16.86 -20.94
N SER A 819 -42.10 -15.62 -21.47
CA SER A 819 -43.22 -14.91 -22.07
C SER A 819 -43.35 -15.12 -23.57
N LEU A 820 -42.46 -15.91 -24.18
CA LEU A 820 -42.48 -16.13 -25.64
C LEU A 820 -43.78 -16.80 -26.08
N MET A 821 -44.57 -16.10 -26.91
CA MET A 821 -45.87 -16.57 -27.45
C MET A 821 -45.71 -17.23 -28.80
N ILE A 822 -44.81 -16.70 -29.65
CA ILE A 822 -44.63 -17.16 -31.02
C ILE A 822 -43.16 -17.51 -31.23
N ILE A 823 -42.86 -18.73 -31.58
CA ILE A 823 -41.53 -19.17 -31.96
C ILE A 823 -41.23 -18.64 -33.36
N PRO A 824 -40.04 -18.00 -33.57
CA PRO A 824 -39.62 -17.58 -34.90
C PRO A 824 -39.65 -18.76 -35.90
N ASP A 825 -39.94 -18.46 -37.19
CA ASP A 825 -39.94 -19.50 -38.24
C ASP A 825 -38.53 -20.03 -38.53
N ILE A 826 -38.13 -21.00 -37.71
CA ILE A 826 -36.84 -21.69 -37.77
C ILE A 826 -36.84 -22.84 -38.78
N GLY A 827 -38.00 -23.16 -39.36
CA GLY A 827 -38.15 -24.26 -40.28
C GLY A 827 -37.39 -24.07 -41.61
N LYS A 828 -37.11 -22.84 -41.96
CA LYS A 828 -36.32 -22.46 -43.14
C LYS A 828 -34.81 -22.49 -42.96
N TRP A 829 -34.32 -22.69 -41.71
CA TRP A 829 -32.90 -22.68 -41.44
C TRP A 829 -32.13 -23.83 -42.09
N LYS A 830 -31.11 -23.53 -42.81
CA LYS A 830 -30.11 -24.50 -43.31
C LYS A 830 -29.05 -24.73 -42.23
N ILE A 831 -29.26 -25.75 -41.39
CA ILE A 831 -28.40 -26.02 -40.22
C ILE A 831 -27.20 -26.91 -40.53
N ASN A 832 -26.09 -26.72 -39.78
CA ASN A 832 -24.94 -27.62 -39.81
C ASN A 832 -25.31 -29.02 -39.27
N LYS A 833 -24.79 -30.09 -39.93
CA LYS A 833 -25.03 -31.48 -39.49
C LYS A 833 -24.49 -31.75 -38.06
N ASN A 834 -23.51 -31.02 -37.60
CA ASN A 834 -22.86 -31.23 -36.31
C ASN A 834 -23.25 -30.20 -35.27
N VAL A 835 -24.25 -29.34 -35.54
CA VAL A 835 -24.67 -28.27 -34.61
C VAL A 835 -25.15 -28.85 -33.28
N ASN A 836 -24.71 -28.24 -32.18
CA ASN A 836 -25.23 -28.52 -30.84
C ASN A 836 -26.48 -27.65 -30.61
N MET A 837 -27.63 -28.31 -30.41
CA MET A 837 -28.94 -27.69 -30.16
C MET A 837 -29.52 -28.07 -28.80
N PHE A 838 -28.71 -28.50 -27.84
CA PHE A 838 -29.18 -28.95 -26.53
C PHE A 838 -30.02 -27.88 -25.83
N GLU A 839 -31.20 -28.25 -25.36
CA GLU A 839 -32.14 -27.39 -24.63
C GLU A 839 -32.36 -25.99 -25.28
N ILE A 840 -32.48 -25.94 -26.60
CA ILE A 840 -32.66 -24.67 -27.33
C ILE A 840 -33.90 -23.90 -26.86
N PHE A 841 -34.97 -24.62 -26.45
CA PHE A 841 -36.20 -24.12 -25.84
C PHE A 841 -36.47 -24.92 -24.55
N LYS A 842 -36.19 -24.38 -23.38
CA LYS A 842 -36.57 -24.93 -22.10
C LYS A 842 -37.09 -23.83 -21.23
N ARG A 843 -38.27 -23.99 -20.64
CA ARG A 843 -38.84 -23.08 -19.66
C ARG A 843 -38.44 -23.49 -18.24
N LYS A 844 -38.44 -22.55 -17.33
CA LYS A 844 -38.28 -22.81 -15.91
C LYS A 844 -39.51 -23.59 -15.42
N GLU A 845 -39.31 -24.76 -14.83
CA GLU A 845 -40.39 -25.49 -14.16
C GLU A 845 -40.91 -24.64 -13.02
N ILE A 846 -42.15 -24.10 -13.20
CA ILE A 846 -42.88 -23.49 -12.08
C ILE A 846 -43.43 -24.69 -11.28
N GLU A 847 -42.85 -24.97 -10.13
CA GLU A 847 -43.44 -25.87 -9.13
C GLU A 847 -44.85 -25.39 -8.84
N ASN A 848 -45.91 -26.12 -9.28
CA ASN A 848 -47.30 -25.99 -8.92
C ASN A 848 -48.33 -25.69 -10.03
N ASN A 849 -48.08 -25.81 -11.33
CA ASN A 849 -49.18 -25.83 -12.29
C ASN A 849 -48.93 -26.83 -13.43
N LYS A 850 -49.41 -28.08 -13.22
CA LYS A 850 -49.29 -29.18 -14.19
C LYS A 850 -50.24 -29.13 -15.39
N ASN A 851 -51.07 -28.08 -15.55
CA ASN A 851 -52.21 -28.17 -16.46
C ASN A 851 -52.35 -27.09 -17.54
N GLU A 852 -51.37 -26.18 -17.73
CA GLU A 852 -51.42 -25.28 -18.88
C GLU A 852 -50.07 -25.28 -19.63
N MET A 853 -49.95 -26.21 -20.60
CA MET A 853 -48.99 -26.02 -21.69
C MET A 853 -49.43 -24.76 -22.46
N PRO A 854 -48.56 -23.75 -22.61
CA PRO A 854 -48.91 -22.60 -23.44
C PRO A 854 -49.17 -23.09 -24.85
N LYS A 855 -50.30 -22.64 -25.41
CA LYS A 855 -50.62 -22.83 -26.82
C LYS A 855 -49.59 -22.05 -27.61
N PHE A 856 -48.54 -22.70 -28.07
CA PHE A 856 -47.63 -22.13 -29.04
C PHE A 856 -48.40 -21.89 -30.33
N GLY A 857 -48.57 -20.62 -30.69
CA GLY A 857 -49.05 -20.26 -32.04
C GLY A 857 -47.94 -20.49 -33.05
N ILE A 858 -47.59 -21.72 -33.30
CA ILE A 858 -46.84 -22.05 -34.50
C ILE A 858 -47.85 -21.94 -35.65
N ASP A 859 -47.56 -20.98 -36.56
CA ASP A 859 -48.28 -21.04 -37.85
C ASP A 859 -47.75 -22.26 -38.58
N LEU A 860 -48.48 -23.38 -38.38
CA LEU A 860 -48.08 -24.72 -38.77
C LEU A 860 -48.14 -24.99 -40.28
N PHE A 861 -48.37 -23.95 -41.11
CA PHE A 861 -48.59 -24.15 -42.57
C PHE A 861 -47.33 -24.52 -43.36
N ASN A 862 -46.13 -24.64 -42.77
CA ASN A 862 -44.92 -24.99 -43.53
C ASN A 862 -44.02 -26.05 -42.89
N LEU A 863 -44.56 -27.00 -42.15
CA LEU A 863 -43.78 -28.09 -41.54
C LEU A 863 -43.19 -29.10 -42.58
N ASN A 864 -43.61 -29.05 -43.79
CA ASN A 864 -43.11 -29.98 -44.83
C ASN A 864 -41.66 -29.78 -45.22
N ASN A 865 -41.05 -28.65 -44.85
CA ASN A 865 -39.65 -28.31 -45.17
C ASN A 865 -38.67 -28.43 -43.97
N LEU A 866 -39.13 -28.87 -42.78
CA LEU A 866 -38.23 -29.14 -41.67
C LEU A 866 -37.30 -30.33 -42.00
N SER A 867 -35.99 -30.13 -41.83
CA SER A 867 -35.05 -31.24 -41.94
C SER A 867 -35.40 -32.32 -40.90
N ASP A 868 -35.24 -33.60 -41.26
CA ASP A 868 -35.56 -34.73 -40.37
C ASP A 868 -34.90 -34.66 -38.99
N ARG A 869 -33.83 -33.93 -38.90
CA ARG A 869 -33.08 -33.69 -37.65
C ARG A 869 -33.78 -32.66 -36.77
N LEU A 870 -34.32 -31.60 -37.33
CA LEU A 870 -35.11 -30.61 -36.63
C LEU A 870 -36.45 -31.21 -36.16
N ARG A 871 -37.10 -32.09 -37.01
CA ARG A 871 -38.30 -32.83 -36.64
C ARG A 871 -38.03 -33.78 -35.45
N ARG A 872 -36.90 -34.52 -35.47
CA ARG A 872 -36.48 -35.38 -34.34
C ARG A 872 -36.22 -34.57 -33.09
N PHE A 873 -35.56 -33.43 -33.20
CA PHE A 873 -35.28 -32.52 -32.08
C PHE A 873 -36.60 -31.96 -31.50
N CYS A 874 -37.52 -31.44 -32.32
CA CYS A 874 -38.80 -30.92 -31.82
C CYS A 874 -39.57 -32.00 -31.05
N ARG A 875 -39.56 -33.27 -31.52
CA ARG A 875 -40.17 -34.42 -30.80
C ARG A 875 -39.44 -34.74 -29.48
N GLN A 876 -38.09 -34.61 -29.44
CA GLN A 876 -37.30 -34.88 -28.21
C GLN A 876 -37.53 -33.83 -27.11
N VAL A 877 -37.85 -32.60 -27.48
CA VAL A 877 -38.14 -31.52 -26.52
C VAL A 877 -39.63 -31.38 -26.22
N GLY A 878 -40.46 -32.38 -26.58
CA GLY A 878 -41.86 -32.42 -26.22
C GLY A 878 -42.80 -31.60 -27.12
N PHE A 879 -42.35 -31.19 -28.30
CA PHE A 879 -43.22 -30.60 -29.31
C PHE A 879 -43.96 -31.70 -30.09
N GLU A 880 -45.27 -31.78 -29.94
CA GLU A 880 -46.10 -32.57 -30.85
C GLU A 880 -46.15 -31.87 -32.20
N LEU A 881 -45.40 -32.38 -33.16
CA LEU A 881 -45.54 -31.99 -34.56
C LEU A 881 -46.78 -32.71 -35.14
N PRO A 882 -47.69 -32.01 -35.81
CA PRO A 882 -48.77 -32.70 -36.57
C PRO A 882 -48.11 -33.64 -37.56
N ASN A 883 -48.80 -34.82 -37.73
CA ASN A 883 -48.37 -35.89 -38.67
C ASN A 883 -48.28 -35.41 -40.11
#